data_f0ced653c96f58745a93f4824a7a64ae
#
_entry.id   f0ced653c96f58745a93f4824a7a64ae
#
_cell.length_a   1.000
_cell.length_b   1.000
_cell.length_c   1.000
_cell.angle_alpha   90.00
_cell.angle_beta   90.00
_cell.angle_gamma   90.00
#
_symmetry.space_group_name_H-M   'P 1'
#
loop_
_entity.id
_entity.type
_entity.pdbx_description
1 polymer ?
#
loop_
_entity_poly.entity_id
_entity_poly.type
_entity_poly.pdbx_seq_one_letter_code
_entity_poly.pdbx_strand_id
1 'polypeptide(L)'
;MTTKRKQQSNGTLTSSQKKTFLKWFWGLFITGVAFIALIITLISIGAIGYLPPIEELQNPKNKFASEIISCDGELIGTFYTASDNRINTQYAEISPNVINALIATEDARFLDHAGIDGRALIRAIVMRGIFQRKSAGGGSTITQQLAKQLFSPHADNLFERALQKPIEWVIAVKLEALYTKEEIITMYLNKFDFLNNAVGITTASNVYFGCNADELKIEQAATLVGMCKNPSLYNPARESRRQATEDRRNVVLKQMEKADLITEQECDSLKQIPLKLNFHRVDHKLGMAPYFREYLRRMLTAKEPDPDDYAEWQLKPYQQYYLDSLEWENNPLYGWIEKNPKSDGSHYDIYRDGLKIFTTIDSRMQRYAEEAVQEHMSDLQAKFFKSIRNKKKAPFCDNTTDEVIEQTMNRSMRQSERWRKMRNDGKSENQIIKAFNTPTDMLLFSYHGPIDTTMTPLDSIRYNKAFARCGLMTIEPLTGEVRAYIGGPDFSYFQYDMVTQGRRQVGSTVKPFLYSLAMSNGYWPCMTTINQPYTLIDRQGNPWTPRNDRKHEGETVSLRWGLQNSSNWISAYVMSLVTPQAMVELMRSFGIKGFLDPVVSICLGPCEVSVAEMVDAYTVFANRGIRTDPIFVTHIEDNQGNRLAEFTPKTEEVLSEEATYKMLDMLQAVVNGGTGSRVRYMFDFRSPCGGKTGTTQENSDGWFMGFTPELVTGVWVGWEDRKVHFSSMAEGQGASMALPIWGKYMKRVYDSPKLPYSSEKGFNIPAWFNINEGCQ
;
A
#
# COMPACT_ATOMS: atom_id res chain seq x y z
N MET A 1 67.56 59.05 -31.56
CA MET A 1 66.62 58.01 -31.99
C MET A 1 65.21 58.48 -31.63
N THR A 2 64.49 58.87 -32.64
CA THR A 2 63.18 59.56 -32.57
C THR A 2 62.06 58.56 -32.54
N THR A 3 61.34 58.48 -31.44
CA THR A 3 60.12 57.68 -31.27
C THR A 3 58.90 58.40 -31.85
N LYS A 4 58.36 57.90 -32.96
CA LYS A 4 57.09 58.37 -33.54
C LYS A 4 55.89 57.92 -32.69
N ARG A 5 55.19 58.84 -32.01
CA ARG A 5 53.86 58.71 -31.48
C ARG A 5 52.85 58.57 -32.62
N LYS A 6 52.14 57.44 -32.72
CA LYS A 6 50.94 57.30 -33.57
C LYS A 6 49.77 58.03 -32.87
N GLN A 7 49.31 59.11 -33.46
CA GLN A 7 48.02 59.74 -33.11
C GLN A 7 46.88 58.82 -33.52
N GLN A 8 46.09 58.37 -32.56
CA GLN A 8 44.77 57.78 -32.83
C GLN A 8 43.81 58.89 -33.24
N SER A 9 43.39 58.86 -34.48
CA SER A 9 42.31 59.74 -34.96
C SER A 9 40.98 59.22 -34.43
N ASN A 10 40.31 59.97 -33.53
CA ASN A 10 38.92 59.80 -33.24
C ASN A 10 38.08 60.11 -34.46
N GLY A 11 37.79 59.08 -35.27
CA GLY A 11 36.91 59.20 -36.45
C GLY A 11 35.46 59.35 -36.04
N THR A 12 35.03 60.58 -35.89
CA THR A 12 33.59 60.93 -35.84
C THR A 12 32.99 60.67 -37.22
N LEU A 13 32.04 59.72 -37.31
CA LEU A 13 31.30 59.41 -38.51
C LEU A 13 30.68 60.67 -39.12
N THR A 14 30.87 60.89 -40.40
CA THR A 14 30.28 62.01 -41.14
C THR A 14 28.75 61.89 -41.17
N SER A 15 28.02 63.02 -41.33
CA SER A 15 26.55 63.03 -41.37
C SER A 15 25.95 62.08 -42.40
N SER A 16 26.64 61.84 -43.54
CA SER A 16 26.25 60.87 -44.57
C SER A 16 26.43 59.45 -44.08
N GLN A 17 27.56 59.12 -43.44
CA GLN A 17 27.83 57.79 -42.86
C GLN A 17 26.86 57.41 -41.74
N LYS A 18 26.46 58.39 -40.91
CA LYS A 18 25.42 58.19 -39.87
C LYS A 18 24.05 57.87 -40.47
N LYS A 19 23.63 58.56 -41.54
CA LYS A 19 22.36 58.28 -42.25
C LYS A 19 22.38 56.90 -42.92
N THR A 20 23.47 56.47 -43.50
CA THR A 20 23.65 55.19 -44.14
C THR A 20 23.65 54.09 -43.07
N PHE A 21 24.39 54.25 -41.96
CA PHE A 21 24.38 53.32 -40.83
C PHE A 21 22.96 53.18 -40.24
N LEU A 22 22.22 54.28 -40.05
CA LEU A 22 20.84 54.24 -39.55
C LEU A 22 19.90 53.49 -40.48
N LYS A 23 20.02 53.68 -41.81
CA LYS A 23 19.24 52.94 -42.81
C LYS A 23 19.54 51.43 -42.75
N TRP A 24 20.81 51.04 -42.68
CA TRP A 24 21.20 49.66 -42.56
C TRP A 24 20.77 49.06 -41.23
N PHE A 25 20.89 49.80 -40.13
CA PHE A 25 20.43 49.39 -38.80
C PHE A 25 18.91 49.14 -38.78
N TRP A 26 18.11 50.11 -39.28
CA TRP A 26 16.66 49.93 -39.36
C TRP A 26 16.25 48.86 -40.39
N GLY A 27 16.94 48.71 -41.50
CA GLY A 27 16.71 47.68 -42.49
C GLY A 27 16.94 46.28 -41.86
N LEU A 28 18.07 46.05 -41.19
CA LEU A 28 18.37 44.83 -40.50
C LEU A 28 17.39 44.58 -39.32
N PHE A 29 17.02 45.60 -38.59
CA PHE A 29 16.05 45.48 -37.50
C PHE A 29 14.66 45.05 -38.02
N ILE A 30 14.13 45.74 -39.04
CA ILE A 30 12.84 45.42 -39.64
C ILE A 30 12.84 44.00 -40.24
N THR A 31 13.91 43.62 -40.95
CA THR A 31 14.07 42.29 -41.49
C THR A 31 14.11 41.21 -40.39
N GLY A 32 14.81 41.48 -39.29
CA GLY A 32 14.85 40.62 -38.13
C GLY A 32 13.48 40.43 -37.48
N VAL A 33 12.73 41.53 -37.29
CA VAL A 33 11.37 41.49 -36.75
C VAL A 33 10.42 40.74 -37.69
N ALA A 34 10.49 40.98 -39.01
CA ALA A 34 9.67 40.31 -40.01
C ALA A 34 9.98 38.78 -40.05
N PHE A 35 11.24 38.41 -39.88
CA PHE A 35 11.66 37.00 -39.83
C PHE A 35 11.13 36.32 -38.58
N ILE A 36 11.19 36.97 -37.43
CA ILE A 36 10.62 36.43 -36.16
C ILE A 36 9.08 36.29 -36.30
N ALA A 37 8.40 37.29 -36.84
CA ALA A 37 6.96 37.25 -37.07
C ALA A 37 6.58 36.11 -38.05
N LEU A 38 7.35 35.88 -39.08
CA LEU A 38 7.16 34.76 -40.04
C LEU A 38 7.29 33.40 -39.30
N ILE A 39 8.34 33.22 -38.50
CA ILE A 39 8.53 31.99 -37.74
C ILE A 39 7.34 31.76 -36.78
N ILE A 40 6.91 32.79 -36.01
CA ILE A 40 5.76 32.67 -35.11
C ILE A 40 4.49 32.31 -35.89
N THR A 41 4.28 32.90 -37.07
CA THR A 41 3.13 32.58 -37.93
C THR A 41 3.17 31.13 -38.40
N LEU A 42 4.33 30.66 -38.88
CA LEU A 42 4.52 29.28 -39.34
C LEU A 42 4.32 28.26 -38.23
N ILE A 43 4.75 28.58 -37.00
CA ILE A 43 4.48 27.76 -35.78
C ILE A 43 2.99 27.79 -35.48
N SER A 44 2.33 28.97 -35.52
CA SER A 44 0.92 29.13 -35.17
C SER A 44 -0.05 28.36 -36.07
N ILE A 45 0.33 28.15 -37.34
CA ILE A 45 -0.43 27.33 -38.31
C ILE A 45 0.02 25.87 -38.33
N GLY A 46 0.97 25.47 -37.47
CA GLY A 46 1.47 24.08 -37.40
C GLY A 46 2.40 23.65 -38.52
N ALA A 47 2.94 24.59 -39.31
CA ALA A 47 3.88 24.30 -40.41
C ALA A 47 5.30 23.97 -39.92
N ILE A 48 5.67 24.42 -38.72
CA ILE A 48 6.96 24.18 -38.09
C ILE A 48 6.74 23.79 -36.63
N GLY A 49 7.30 22.61 -36.22
CA GLY A 49 7.22 22.09 -34.86
C GLY A 49 5.88 21.45 -34.54
N TYR A 50 5.81 20.73 -33.41
CA TYR A 50 4.56 20.16 -32.91
C TYR A 50 3.78 21.25 -32.19
N LEU A 51 2.58 21.52 -32.64
CA LEU A 51 1.60 22.35 -31.97
C LEU A 51 0.41 21.47 -31.62
N PRO A 52 0.11 21.30 -30.30
CA PRO A 52 -1.03 20.49 -29.89
C PRO A 52 -2.34 21.00 -30.52
N PRO A 53 -3.25 20.13 -30.98
CA PRO A 53 -4.59 20.53 -31.42
C PRO A 53 -5.36 21.19 -30.27
N ILE A 54 -6.40 21.95 -30.59
CA ILE A 54 -7.19 22.71 -29.58
C ILE A 54 -7.83 21.75 -28.58
N GLU A 55 -8.27 20.58 -29.02
CA GLU A 55 -8.85 19.53 -28.17
C GLU A 55 -7.86 19.01 -27.12
N GLU A 56 -6.58 18.88 -27.47
CA GLU A 56 -5.52 18.47 -26.54
C GLU A 56 -5.12 19.63 -25.60
N LEU A 57 -5.22 20.89 -26.06
CA LEU A 57 -5.03 22.07 -25.23
C LEU A 57 -6.21 22.30 -24.27
N GLN A 58 -7.44 21.98 -24.69
CA GLN A 58 -8.66 22.08 -23.86
C GLN A 58 -8.77 20.94 -22.84
N ASN A 59 -8.21 19.77 -23.16
CA ASN A 59 -8.12 18.62 -22.28
C ASN A 59 -6.67 18.12 -22.28
N PRO A 60 -5.71 18.80 -21.65
CA PRO A 60 -4.40 18.23 -21.47
C PRO A 60 -4.59 16.92 -20.74
N LYS A 61 -4.23 15.79 -21.35
CA LYS A 61 -4.30 14.47 -20.71
C LYS A 61 -3.47 14.51 -19.44
N ASN A 62 -4.07 15.03 -18.40
CA ASN A 62 -3.51 15.06 -17.06
C ASN A 62 -3.57 13.63 -16.54
N LYS A 63 -2.42 13.04 -16.36
CA LYS A 63 -2.30 11.73 -15.73
C LYS A 63 -2.30 11.96 -14.23
N PHE A 64 -3.36 11.55 -13.58
CA PHE A 64 -3.48 11.64 -12.12
C PHE A 64 -3.32 10.27 -11.49
N ALA A 65 -2.60 10.21 -10.39
CA ALA A 65 -2.56 9.02 -9.56
C ALA A 65 -3.97 8.74 -9.01
N SER A 66 -4.35 7.48 -8.94
CA SER A 66 -5.59 7.12 -8.24
C SER A 66 -5.36 7.11 -6.74
N GLU A 67 -6.33 7.64 -6.01
CA GLU A 67 -6.32 7.79 -4.56
C GLU A 67 -7.03 6.61 -3.90
N ILE A 68 -6.48 6.13 -2.78
CA ILE A 68 -7.08 5.09 -1.95
C ILE A 68 -7.43 5.73 -0.62
N ILE A 69 -8.73 5.83 -0.36
CA ILE A 69 -9.29 6.58 0.76
C ILE A 69 -9.90 5.61 1.76
N SER A 70 -9.59 5.78 3.05
CA SER A 70 -10.18 5.00 4.15
C SER A 70 -11.65 5.39 4.39
N CYS A 71 -12.38 4.57 5.14
CA CYS A 71 -13.78 4.87 5.47
C CYS A 71 -13.95 6.11 6.37
N ASP A 72 -12.91 6.51 7.08
CA ASP A 72 -12.85 7.75 7.89
C ASP A 72 -12.26 8.94 7.12
N GLY A 73 -12.04 8.81 5.79
CA GLY A 73 -11.65 9.90 4.90
C GLY A 73 -10.14 10.18 4.83
N GLU A 74 -9.29 9.37 5.46
CA GLU A 74 -7.83 9.52 5.38
C GLU A 74 -7.28 8.92 4.08
N LEU A 75 -6.35 9.60 3.43
CA LEU A 75 -5.64 9.08 2.26
C LEU A 75 -4.62 8.03 2.71
N ILE A 76 -4.90 6.75 2.46
CA ILE A 76 -4.02 5.65 2.84
C ILE A 76 -2.95 5.31 1.80
N GLY A 77 -3.11 5.80 0.58
CA GLY A 77 -2.12 5.64 -0.49
C GLY A 77 -2.61 6.03 -1.87
N THR A 78 -1.72 5.89 -2.84
CA THR A 78 -2.02 6.22 -4.24
C THR A 78 -1.47 5.15 -5.17
N PHE A 79 -2.15 4.92 -6.32
CA PHE A 79 -1.58 4.16 -7.42
C PHE A 79 -0.97 5.12 -8.44
N TYR A 80 0.31 4.97 -8.72
CA TYR A 80 1.04 5.79 -9.67
C TYR A 80 2.14 5.01 -10.40
N THR A 81 2.52 5.47 -11.58
CA THR A 81 3.77 5.06 -12.22
C THR A 81 4.91 5.95 -11.74
N ALA A 82 6.13 5.46 -11.75
CA ALA A 82 7.32 6.17 -11.24
C ALA A 82 7.51 7.61 -11.78
N SER A 83 6.85 7.96 -12.90
CA SER A 83 6.88 9.28 -13.52
C SER A 83 5.63 10.14 -13.28
N ASP A 84 4.56 9.61 -12.67
CA ASP A 84 3.22 10.22 -12.70
C ASP A 84 2.48 10.18 -11.35
N ASN A 85 3.19 10.28 -10.22
CA ASN A 85 2.56 10.35 -8.89
C ASN A 85 1.97 11.75 -8.65
N ARG A 86 0.79 12.03 -9.21
CA ARG A 86 0.09 13.33 -9.11
C ARG A 86 -1.27 13.14 -8.48
N ILE A 87 -1.51 13.94 -7.45
CA ILE A 87 -2.83 14.14 -6.87
C ILE A 87 -3.44 15.35 -7.55
N ASN A 88 -4.69 15.26 -7.99
CA ASN A 88 -5.41 16.40 -8.57
C ASN A 88 -5.85 17.35 -7.46
N THR A 89 -5.11 18.44 -7.27
CA THR A 89 -5.39 19.43 -6.25
C THR A 89 -6.13 20.61 -6.88
N GLN A 90 -7.25 21.04 -6.30
CA GLN A 90 -7.99 22.21 -6.74
C GLN A 90 -7.32 23.49 -6.23
N TYR A 91 -7.57 24.64 -6.90
CA TYR A 91 -6.99 25.92 -6.49
C TYR A 91 -7.27 26.28 -5.03
N ALA A 92 -8.48 26.02 -4.55
CA ALA A 92 -8.90 26.30 -3.16
C ALA A 92 -8.21 25.40 -2.12
N GLU A 93 -7.63 24.27 -2.54
CA GLU A 93 -6.91 23.31 -1.69
C GLU A 93 -5.40 23.61 -1.61
N ILE A 94 -4.95 24.69 -2.29
CA ILE A 94 -3.55 25.11 -2.28
C ILE A 94 -3.40 26.30 -1.33
N SER A 95 -2.45 26.22 -0.41
CA SER A 95 -2.15 27.35 0.49
C SER A 95 -1.88 28.64 -0.28
N PRO A 96 -2.51 29.75 0.09
CA PRO A 96 -2.20 31.10 -0.46
C PRO A 96 -0.72 31.43 -0.36
N ASN A 97 0.01 30.88 0.61
CA ASN A 97 1.44 31.09 0.77
C ASN A 97 2.24 30.52 -0.43
N VAL A 98 1.80 29.38 -1.00
CA VAL A 98 2.45 28.78 -2.18
C VAL A 98 2.20 29.62 -3.41
N ILE A 99 0.96 30.05 -3.62
CA ILE A 99 0.55 30.85 -4.77
C ILE A 99 1.31 32.18 -4.75
N ASN A 100 1.32 32.86 -3.62
CA ASN A 100 2.01 34.16 -3.42
C ASN A 100 3.52 34.01 -3.62
N ALA A 101 4.14 32.97 -3.06
CA ALA A 101 5.57 32.70 -3.23
C ALA A 101 5.93 32.43 -4.69
N LEU A 102 5.10 31.67 -5.40
CA LEU A 102 5.30 31.33 -6.81
C LEU A 102 5.23 32.57 -7.70
N ILE A 103 4.16 33.35 -7.57
CA ILE A 103 3.97 34.58 -8.35
C ILE A 103 5.11 35.58 -8.07
N ALA A 104 5.42 35.85 -6.80
CA ALA A 104 6.47 36.81 -6.43
C ALA A 104 7.86 36.38 -6.95
N THR A 105 8.11 35.08 -7.07
CA THR A 105 9.46 34.57 -7.41
C THR A 105 9.66 34.31 -8.89
N GLU A 106 8.69 33.66 -9.54
CA GLU A 106 8.83 33.18 -10.92
C GLU A 106 8.23 34.21 -11.92
N ASP A 107 7.15 34.91 -11.55
CA ASP A 107 6.42 35.79 -12.47
C ASP A 107 5.65 36.90 -11.74
N ALA A 108 6.36 37.90 -11.21
CA ALA A 108 5.77 38.95 -10.37
C ALA A 108 4.67 39.80 -11.07
N ARG A 109 4.50 39.67 -12.37
CA ARG A 109 3.45 40.35 -13.17
C ARG A 109 2.53 39.35 -13.86
N PHE A 110 2.40 38.15 -13.30
CA PHE A 110 1.61 37.09 -13.88
C PHE A 110 0.17 37.49 -14.21
N LEU A 111 -0.42 38.35 -13.39
CA LEU A 111 -1.79 38.84 -13.58
C LEU A 111 -1.91 39.91 -14.68
N ASP A 112 -0.78 40.51 -15.13
CA ASP A 112 -0.77 41.69 -16.01
C ASP A 112 -0.52 41.36 -17.49
N HIS A 113 -0.23 40.11 -17.84
CA HIS A 113 0.10 39.71 -19.21
C HIS A 113 -0.65 38.45 -19.65
N ALA A 114 -0.73 38.23 -20.97
CA ALA A 114 -1.37 37.08 -21.60
C ALA A 114 -0.30 36.08 -22.10
N GLY A 115 0.39 35.37 -21.17
CA GLY A 115 1.37 34.32 -21.45
C GLY A 115 2.80 34.78 -21.72
N ILE A 116 3.01 35.99 -22.22
CA ILE A 116 4.34 36.58 -22.48
C ILE A 116 4.48 37.90 -21.78
N ASP A 117 5.47 38.02 -20.89
CA ASP A 117 5.85 39.30 -20.32
C ASP A 117 6.91 40.03 -21.18
N GLY A 118 6.44 40.88 -22.09
CA GLY A 118 7.31 41.62 -23.00
C GLY A 118 8.36 42.52 -22.29
N ARG A 119 8.00 43.11 -21.11
CA ARG A 119 8.96 43.95 -20.35
C ARG A 119 10.06 43.10 -19.70
N ALA A 120 9.71 41.90 -19.15
CA ALA A 120 10.70 41.00 -18.61
C ALA A 120 11.60 40.40 -19.71
N LEU A 121 11.04 40.11 -20.88
CA LEU A 121 11.80 39.64 -22.03
C LEU A 121 12.84 40.68 -22.51
N ILE A 122 12.44 41.94 -22.70
CA ILE A 122 13.35 43.03 -23.09
C ILE A 122 14.42 43.24 -22.02
N ARG A 123 14.05 43.27 -20.73
CA ARG A 123 15.01 43.34 -19.62
C ARG A 123 16.02 42.21 -19.65
N ALA A 124 15.56 40.96 -19.88
CA ALA A 124 16.45 39.79 -19.93
C ALA A 124 17.43 39.86 -21.11
N ILE A 125 16.98 40.27 -22.31
CA ILE A 125 17.81 40.46 -23.50
C ILE A 125 18.87 41.55 -23.26
N VAL A 126 18.47 42.69 -22.72
CA VAL A 126 19.39 43.82 -22.49
C VAL A 126 20.39 43.49 -21.37
N MET A 127 19.92 43.02 -20.24
CA MET A 127 20.79 42.81 -19.07
C MET A 127 21.69 41.58 -19.19
N ARG A 128 21.22 40.50 -19.79
CA ARG A 128 22.03 39.27 -19.98
C ARG A 128 22.78 39.26 -21.30
N GLY A 129 22.15 39.72 -22.39
CA GLY A 129 22.75 39.73 -23.72
C GLY A 129 23.79 40.80 -23.90
N ILE A 130 23.46 42.08 -23.50
CA ILE A 130 24.33 43.21 -23.72
C ILE A 130 25.26 43.44 -22.52
N PHE A 131 24.72 43.43 -21.28
CA PHE A 131 25.50 43.75 -20.07
C PHE A 131 26.10 42.53 -19.37
N GLN A 132 25.86 41.32 -19.87
CA GLN A 132 26.37 40.03 -19.35
C GLN A 132 26.14 39.82 -17.84
N ARG A 133 25.15 40.50 -17.24
CA ARG A 133 24.81 40.39 -15.83
C ARG A 133 24.01 39.10 -15.57
N LYS A 134 24.67 38.06 -15.03
CA LYS A 134 24.07 36.76 -14.70
C LYS A 134 22.97 36.83 -13.63
N SER A 135 22.95 37.88 -12.82
CA SER A 135 21.98 38.11 -11.73
C SER A 135 20.64 38.75 -12.17
N ALA A 136 20.50 39.14 -13.40
CA ALA A 136 19.25 39.70 -13.93
C ALA A 136 18.23 38.57 -14.16
N GLY A 137 17.21 38.47 -13.33
CA GLY A 137 16.14 37.45 -13.30
C GLY A 137 15.75 36.78 -14.62
N GLY A 138 14.99 35.73 -14.61
CA GLY A 138 14.48 35.04 -15.81
C GLY A 138 13.52 35.88 -16.62
N GLY A 139 13.37 35.62 -17.92
CA GLY A 139 12.36 36.25 -18.78
C GLY A 139 11.23 35.29 -19.17
N SER A 140 11.14 34.09 -18.55
CA SER A 140 10.09 33.12 -18.80
C SER A 140 8.96 33.29 -17.79
N THR A 141 7.71 33.24 -18.24
CA THR A 141 6.51 33.33 -17.42
C THR A 141 6.12 31.94 -16.87
N ILE A 142 5.24 31.89 -15.85
CA ILE A 142 4.65 30.65 -15.33
C ILE A 142 3.97 29.88 -16.46
N THR A 143 3.18 30.56 -17.32
CA THR A 143 2.49 29.92 -18.45
C THR A 143 3.44 29.33 -19.49
N GLN A 144 4.59 29.97 -19.76
CA GLN A 144 5.63 29.40 -20.64
C GLN A 144 6.30 28.18 -20.01
N GLN A 145 6.52 28.19 -18.69
CA GLN A 145 7.04 27.04 -17.97
C GLN A 145 6.05 25.87 -18.00
N LEU A 146 4.74 26.14 -17.82
CA LEU A 146 3.66 25.16 -17.97
C LEU A 146 3.61 24.59 -19.39
N ALA A 147 3.64 25.46 -20.42
CA ALA A 147 3.67 25.03 -21.83
C ALA A 147 4.84 24.08 -22.11
N LYS A 148 6.01 24.38 -21.55
CA LYS A 148 7.18 23.50 -21.63
C LYS A 148 6.94 22.15 -20.95
N GLN A 149 6.35 22.11 -19.75
CA GLN A 149 6.10 20.88 -19.00
C GLN A 149 5.05 19.98 -19.68
N LEU A 150 4.06 20.57 -20.33
CA LEU A 150 2.96 19.84 -20.95
C LEU A 150 3.30 19.32 -22.35
N PHE A 151 3.98 20.12 -23.17
CA PHE A 151 4.02 19.91 -24.62
C PHE A 151 5.42 19.97 -25.26
N SER A 152 6.50 20.18 -24.50
CA SER A 152 7.85 20.24 -25.09
C SER A 152 8.55 18.89 -24.98
N PRO A 153 8.69 18.11 -26.08
CA PRO A 153 9.51 16.93 -26.10
C PRO A 153 10.99 17.25 -25.89
N HIS A 154 11.78 16.24 -25.51
CA HIS A 154 13.24 16.39 -25.45
C HIS A 154 13.75 16.75 -26.85
N ALA A 155 14.50 17.85 -26.96
CA ALA A 155 15.12 18.26 -28.21
C ALA A 155 16.43 17.52 -28.43
N ASP A 156 16.51 16.76 -29.51
CA ASP A 156 17.66 15.91 -29.80
C ASP A 156 18.77 16.68 -30.56
N ASN A 157 18.46 17.84 -31.16
CA ASN A 157 19.42 18.63 -31.91
C ASN A 157 19.33 20.14 -31.61
N LEU A 158 20.35 20.91 -32.07
CA LEU A 158 20.46 22.35 -31.84
C LEU A 158 19.35 23.18 -32.50
N PHE A 159 18.83 22.72 -33.63
CA PHE A 159 17.76 23.40 -34.34
C PHE A 159 16.42 23.30 -33.59
N GLU A 160 16.08 22.10 -33.12
CA GLU A 160 14.90 21.87 -32.29
C GLU A 160 14.96 22.70 -31.00
N ARG A 161 16.13 22.75 -30.35
CA ARG A 161 16.33 23.59 -29.17
C ARG A 161 16.09 25.09 -29.41
N ALA A 162 16.49 25.58 -30.60
CA ALA A 162 16.27 26.97 -30.98
C ALA A 162 14.79 27.30 -31.22
N LEU A 163 14.03 26.32 -31.74
CA LEU A 163 12.59 26.46 -31.99
C LEU A 163 11.72 26.24 -30.74
N GLN A 164 12.20 25.57 -29.72
CA GLN A 164 11.45 25.30 -28.48
C GLN A 164 10.87 26.58 -27.85
N LYS A 165 11.66 27.66 -27.74
CA LYS A 165 11.20 28.91 -27.12
C LYS A 165 10.06 29.60 -27.87
N PRO A 166 10.13 29.80 -29.19
CA PRO A 166 9.01 30.30 -29.97
C PRO A 166 7.75 29.43 -29.87
N ILE A 167 7.89 28.09 -29.86
CA ILE A 167 6.77 27.16 -29.69
C ILE A 167 6.14 27.33 -28.29
N GLU A 168 6.94 27.37 -27.20
CA GLU A 168 6.48 27.63 -25.85
C GLU A 168 5.69 28.95 -25.77
N TRP A 169 6.12 30.01 -26.49
CA TRP A 169 5.39 31.30 -26.53
C TRP A 169 4.02 31.18 -27.18
N VAL A 170 3.92 30.50 -28.31
CA VAL A 170 2.65 30.28 -29.00
C VAL A 170 1.68 29.46 -28.15
N ILE A 171 2.16 28.38 -27.54
CA ILE A 171 1.36 27.55 -26.63
C ILE A 171 0.93 28.35 -25.40
N ALA A 172 1.82 29.13 -24.79
CA ALA A 172 1.50 29.95 -23.63
C ALA A 172 0.38 30.96 -23.90
N VAL A 173 0.41 31.64 -25.07
CA VAL A 173 -0.66 32.56 -25.46
C VAL A 173 -1.99 31.83 -25.68
N LYS A 174 -1.96 30.62 -26.27
CA LYS A 174 -3.16 29.81 -26.45
C LYS A 174 -3.73 29.32 -25.11
N LEU A 175 -2.87 28.88 -24.16
CA LEU A 175 -3.30 28.48 -22.80
C LEU A 175 -3.99 29.64 -22.08
N GLU A 176 -3.44 30.86 -22.14
CA GLU A 176 -4.05 32.05 -21.51
C GLU A 176 -5.38 32.47 -22.18
N ALA A 177 -5.62 32.07 -23.41
CA ALA A 177 -6.90 32.28 -24.07
C ALA A 177 -7.96 31.23 -23.69
N LEU A 178 -7.54 30.07 -23.20
CA LEU A 178 -8.43 28.94 -22.88
C LEU A 178 -8.68 28.79 -21.37
N TYR A 179 -7.72 29.21 -20.52
CA TYR A 179 -7.74 28.99 -19.08
C TYR A 179 -7.60 30.29 -18.29
N THR A 180 -8.22 30.30 -17.11
CA THR A 180 -8.05 31.39 -16.13
C THR A 180 -6.65 31.34 -15.50
N LYS A 181 -6.24 32.40 -14.87
CA LYS A 181 -4.97 32.52 -14.14
C LYS A 181 -4.89 31.47 -13.01
N GLU A 182 -6.00 31.23 -12.31
CA GLU A 182 -6.10 30.23 -11.24
C GLU A 182 -5.90 28.81 -11.78
N GLU A 183 -6.54 28.48 -12.89
CA GLU A 183 -6.37 27.17 -13.54
C GLU A 183 -4.94 26.97 -14.03
N ILE A 184 -4.28 28.00 -14.58
CA ILE A 184 -2.89 27.93 -15.04
C ILE A 184 -1.94 27.67 -13.86
N ILE A 185 -2.11 28.37 -12.72
CA ILE A 185 -1.32 28.11 -11.49
C ILE A 185 -1.55 26.67 -11.00
N THR A 186 -2.81 26.25 -10.95
CA THR A 186 -3.20 24.92 -10.49
C THR A 186 -2.56 23.84 -11.37
N MET A 187 -2.66 23.98 -12.69
CA MET A 187 -2.02 23.03 -13.63
C MET A 187 -0.50 23.02 -13.47
N TYR A 188 0.13 24.19 -13.27
CA TYR A 188 1.58 24.30 -13.06
C TYR A 188 2.02 23.56 -11.80
N LEU A 189 1.35 23.82 -10.68
CA LEU A 189 1.68 23.22 -9.37
C LEU A 189 1.36 21.72 -9.33
N ASN A 190 0.31 21.26 -10.00
CA ASN A 190 0.00 19.84 -10.12
C ASN A 190 0.96 19.08 -11.06
N LYS A 191 1.61 19.79 -12.00
CA LYS A 191 2.50 19.16 -12.99
C LYS A 191 3.97 19.14 -12.57
N PHE A 192 4.39 20.01 -11.66
CA PHE A 192 5.81 20.17 -11.32
C PHE A 192 6.37 18.97 -10.56
N ASP A 193 7.52 18.45 -11.02
CA ASP A 193 8.24 17.34 -10.37
C ASP A 193 9.22 17.89 -9.31
N PHE A 194 8.87 17.70 -8.03
CA PHE A 194 9.68 18.06 -6.87
C PHE A 194 10.71 17.01 -6.50
N LEU A 195 10.94 15.97 -7.34
CA LEU A 195 11.78 14.80 -7.08
C LEU A 195 11.27 13.91 -5.92
N ASN A 196 12.01 12.82 -5.62
CA ASN A 196 11.65 11.85 -4.57
C ASN A 196 10.23 11.28 -4.73
N ASN A 197 9.78 11.08 -5.97
CA ASN A 197 8.41 10.69 -6.35
C ASN A 197 7.32 11.70 -5.95
N ALA A 198 7.70 12.95 -5.70
CA ALA A 198 6.77 14.02 -5.35
C ALA A 198 6.41 14.84 -6.59
N VAL A 199 5.45 14.39 -7.38
CA VAL A 199 4.91 15.14 -8.51
C VAL A 199 3.62 15.84 -8.08
N GLY A 200 3.60 17.16 -8.24
CA GLY A 200 2.53 18.02 -7.76
C GLY A 200 2.71 18.51 -6.32
N ILE A 201 2.05 19.62 -6.02
CA ILE A 201 2.25 20.36 -4.77
C ILE A 201 1.76 19.58 -3.54
N THR A 202 0.62 18.89 -3.63
CA THR A 202 0.09 18.08 -2.52
C THR A 202 0.98 16.92 -2.21
N THR A 203 1.45 16.20 -3.23
CA THR A 203 2.42 15.11 -3.02
C THR A 203 3.72 15.66 -2.41
N ALA A 204 4.20 16.82 -2.88
CA ALA A 204 5.42 17.44 -2.34
C ALA A 204 5.23 17.90 -0.89
N SER A 205 4.09 18.45 -0.54
CA SER A 205 3.74 18.84 0.83
C SER A 205 3.80 17.64 1.77
N ASN A 206 3.15 16.55 1.39
CA ASN A 206 3.15 15.29 2.16
C ASN A 206 4.56 14.69 2.28
N VAL A 207 5.31 14.62 1.16
CA VAL A 207 6.65 14.01 1.13
C VAL A 207 7.66 14.78 1.98
N TYR A 208 7.67 16.10 1.88
CA TYR A 208 8.72 16.92 2.54
C TYR A 208 8.33 17.39 3.93
N PHE A 209 7.04 17.63 4.18
CA PHE A 209 6.57 18.26 5.42
C PHE A 209 5.52 17.42 6.18
N GLY A 210 4.93 16.38 5.58
CA GLY A 210 3.92 15.54 6.21
C GLY A 210 2.62 16.29 6.53
N CYS A 211 2.23 17.25 5.67
CA CYS A 211 1.00 18.03 5.80
C CYS A 211 0.30 18.17 4.44
N ASN A 212 -0.96 18.59 4.43
CA ASN A 212 -1.70 18.88 3.20
C ASN A 212 -1.22 20.16 2.53
N ALA A 213 -1.57 20.35 1.26
CA ALA A 213 -1.10 21.52 0.49
C ALA A 213 -1.65 22.86 1.00
N ASP A 214 -2.85 22.87 1.57
CA ASP A 214 -3.50 24.03 2.19
C ASP A 214 -2.89 24.44 3.55
N GLU A 215 -2.24 23.49 4.24
CA GLU A 215 -1.62 23.69 5.55
C GLU A 215 -0.18 24.22 5.48
N LEU A 216 0.39 24.37 4.28
CA LEU A 216 1.77 24.82 4.11
C LEU A 216 2.01 26.22 4.69
N LYS A 217 2.96 26.32 5.60
CA LYS A 217 3.44 27.58 6.18
C LYS A 217 4.31 28.36 5.18
N ILE A 218 4.51 29.63 5.42
CA ILE A 218 5.26 30.54 4.51
C ILE A 218 6.68 30.00 4.22
N GLU A 219 7.43 29.59 5.24
CA GLU A 219 8.79 29.05 5.07
C GLU A 219 8.83 27.70 4.34
N GLN A 220 7.79 26.88 4.50
CA GLN A 220 7.64 25.61 3.79
C GLN A 220 7.28 25.85 2.32
N ALA A 221 6.30 26.71 2.07
CA ALA A 221 5.90 27.14 0.73
C ALA A 221 7.09 27.78 -0.02
N ALA A 222 7.85 28.67 0.62
CA ALA A 222 9.05 29.27 0.06
C ALA A 222 10.13 28.23 -0.28
N THR A 223 10.23 27.14 0.50
CA THR A 223 11.16 26.04 0.22
C THR A 223 10.75 25.28 -1.05
N LEU A 224 9.48 24.87 -1.17
CA LEU A 224 9.00 24.15 -2.36
C LEU A 224 9.06 25.03 -3.61
N VAL A 225 8.64 26.29 -3.53
CA VAL A 225 8.78 27.24 -4.65
C VAL A 225 10.25 27.47 -5.01
N GLY A 226 11.15 27.45 -4.03
CA GLY A 226 12.59 27.50 -4.27
C GLY A 226 13.09 26.37 -5.15
N MET A 227 12.51 25.15 -5.01
CA MET A 227 12.84 24.00 -5.85
C MET A 227 12.40 24.17 -7.30
N CYS A 228 11.37 24.97 -7.60
CA CYS A 228 10.87 25.19 -8.97
C CYS A 228 11.96 25.67 -9.93
N LYS A 229 13.00 26.34 -9.44
CA LYS A 229 14.12 26.78 -10.26
C LYS A 229 15.06 25.65 -10.68
N ASN A 230 15.37 24.72 -9.79
CA ASN A 230 16.21 23.54 -10.04
C ASN A 230 16.02 22.53 -8.88
N PRO A 231 15.12 21.56 -9.04
CA PRO A 231 14.81 20.61 -7.96
C PRO A 231 16.02 19.79 -7.51
N SER A 232 16.92 19.44 -8.42
CA SER A 232 18.13 18.64 -8.07
C SER A 232 19.14 19.43 -7.24
N LEU A 233 19.26 20.73 -7.47
CA LEU A 233 20.19 21.61 -6.74
C LEU A 233 19.61 22.03 -5.38
N TYR A 234 18.31 22.27 -5.31
CA TYR A 234 17.62 22.79 -4.13
C TYR A 234 16.74 21.72 -3.45
N ASN A 235 17.25 20.47 -3.39
CA ASN A 235 16.55 19.35 -2.78
C ASN A 235 16.77 19.34 -1.25
N PRO A 236 15.74 19.62 -0.43
CA PRO A 236 15.88 19.71 1.02
C PRO A 236 16.18 18.35 1.69
N ALA A 237 15.83 17.23 1.05
CA ALA A 237 16.07 15.90 1.57
C ALA A 237 17.53 15.44 1.43
N ARG A 238 18.36 16.17 0.67
CA ARG A 238 19.80 15.86 0.54
C ARG A 238 20.62 16.71 1.48
N GLU A 239 21.25 16.12 2.47
CA GLU A 239 22.09 16.83 3.44
C GLU A 239 23.16 17.72 2.77
N SER A 240 23.81 17.21 1.71
CA SER A 240 24.81 17.98 0.93
C SER A 240 24.22 19.20 0.18
N ARG A 241 22.90 19.36 0.13
CA ARG A 241 22.20 20.46 -0.55
C ARG A 241 21.43 21.36 0.42
N ARG A 242 21.44 21.05 1.70
CA ARG A 242 20.64 21.73 2.72
C ARG A 242 20.91 23.24 2.74
N GLN A 243 22.16 23.67 2.80
CA GLN A 243 22.54 25.07 2.80
C GLN A 243 22.07 25.80 1.51
N ALA A 244 22.29 25.17 0.35
CA ALA A 244 21.85 25.74 -0.93
C ALA A 244 20.33 25.88 -0.99
N THR A 245 19.59 24.97 -0.37
CA THR A 245 18.11 25.02 -0.29
C THR A 245 17.65 26.13 0.64
N GLU A 246 18.29 26.31 1.81
CA GLU A 246 18.01 27.41 2.74
C GLU A 246 18.29 28.77 2.11
N ASP A 247 19.43 28.91 1.42
CA ASP A 247 19.78 30.12 0.69
C ASP A 247 18.73 30.44 -0.39
N ARG A 248 18.26 29.43 -1.11
CA ARG A 248 17.23 29.60 -2.15
C ARG A 248 15.87 29.94 -1.55
N ARG A 249 15.47 29.31 -0.44
CA ARG A 249 14.27 29.69 0.34
C ARG A 249 14.32 31.16 0.74
N ASN A 250 15.44 31.60 1.26
CA ASN A 250 15.65 32.98 1.69
C ASN A 250 15.55 33.99 0.53
N VAL A 251 15.95 33.58 -0.69
CA VAL A 251 15.71 34.38 -1.92
C VAL A 251 14.20 34.47 -2.21
N VAL A 252 13.43 33.38 -2.07
CA VAL A 252 11.98 33.39 -2.26
C VAL A 252 11.31 34.35 -1.26
N LEU A 253 11.65 34.24 0.04
CA LEU A 253 11.14 35.14 1.09
C LEU A 253 11.45 36.62 0.77
N LYS A 254 12.64 36.91 0.27
CA LYS A 254 12.99 38.27 -0.15
C LYS A 254 12.22 38.78 -1.39
N GLN A 255 11.79 37.85 -2.28
CA GLN A 255 10.90 38.25 -3.39
C GLN A 255 9.47 38.52 -2.89
N MET A 256 8.98 37.73 -1.92
CA MET A 256 7.67 37.93 -1.29
C MET A 256 7.63 39.31 -0.55
N GLU A 257 8.70 39.67 0.15
CA GLU A 257 8.84 41.00 0.77
C GLU A 257 8.81 42.10 -0.27
N LYS A 258 9.56 41.99 -1.37
CA LYS A 258 9.56 42.97 -2.47
C LYS A 258 8.22 43.11 -3.19
N ALA A 259 7.36 42.11 -3.08
CA ALA A 259 6.00 42.10 -3.60
C ALA A 259 4.97 42.57 -2.57
N ASP A 260 5.41 43.08 -1.41
CA ASP A 260 4.58 43.55 -0.29
C ASP A 260 3.63 42.48 0.27
N LEU A 261 4.00 41.18 0.13
CA LEU A 261 3.22 40.02 0.61
C LEU A 261 3.56 39.64 2.06
N ILE A 262 4.76 40.00 2.51
CA ILE A 262 5.23 39.88 3.90
C ILE A 262 6.04 41.12 4.26
N THR A 263 6.05 41.48 5.52
CA THR A 263 6.83 42.60 6.02
C THR A 263 8.33 42.28 6.11
N GLU A 264 9.20 43.30 6.18
CA GLU A 264 10.64 43.09 6.37
C GLU A 264 10.94 42.35 7.68
N GLN A 265 10.21 42.64 8.77
CA GLN A 265 10.36 41.96 10.06
C GLN A 265 9.97 40.48 9.98
N GLU A 266 8.87 40.15 9.30
CA GLU A 266 8.47 38.78 9.05
C GLU A 266 9.49 38.04 8.18
N CYS A 267 9.97 38.68 7.10
CA CYS A 267 10.99 38.09 6.22
C CYS A 267 12.25 37.73 7.01
N ASP A 268 12.73 38.60 7.87
CA ASP A 268 13.94 38.36 8.66
C ASP A 268 13.71 37.32 9.75
N SER A 269 12.53 37.27 10.36
CA SER A 269 12.16 36.20 11.31
C SER A 269 12.08 34.85 10.64
N LEU A 270 11.45 34.76 9.46
CA LEU A 270 11.29 33.51 8.70
C LEU A 270 12.63 32.95 8.20
N LYS A 271 13.59 33.82 7.87
CA LYS A 271 14.97 33.38 7.50
C LYS A 271 15.71 32.69 8.65
N GLN A 272 15.39 33.04 9.91
CA GLN A 272 16.00 32.44 11.09
C GLN A 272 15.45 31.05 11.40
N ILE A 273 14.28 30.67 10.84
CA ILE A 273 13.68 29.36 11.07
C ILE A 273 14.54 28.30 10.36
N PRO A 274 15.09 27.30 11.11
CA PRO A 274 15.85 26.23 10.49
C PRO A 274 14.94 25.36 9.60
N LEU A 275 15.48 24.83 8.52
CA LEU A 275 14.77 23.92 7.63
C LEU A 275 14.48 22.59 8.36
N LYS A 276 13.25 22.43 8.85
CA LYS A 276 12.76 21.20 9.47
C LYS A 276 11.93 20.43 8.46
N LEU A 277 12.32 19.21 8.17
CA LEU A 277 11.59 18.29 7.32
C LEU A 277 10.92 17.24 8.18
N ASN A 278 9.72 16.85 7.77
CA ASN A 278 9.09 15.58 8.15
C ASN A 278 9.10 14.70 6.89
N PHE A 279 10.32 14.33 6.45
CA PHE A 279 10.51 13.71 5.14
C PHE A 279 10.09 12.24 5.15
N HIS A 280 9.08 11.95 4.35
CA HIS A 280 8.61 10.60 4.09
C HIS A 280 8.69 10.34 2.57
N ARG A 281 9.59 9.47 2.16
CA ARG A 281 9.65 9.10 0.74
C ARG A 281 8.37 8.33 0.37
N VAL A 282 7.59 8.86 -0.54
CA VAL A 282 6.45 8.13 -1.10
C VAL A 282 7.00 7.05 -2.02
N ASP A 283 6.90 5.81 -1.54
CA ASP A 283 7.10 4.59 -2.32
C ASP A 283 5.81 3.77 -2.16
N HIS A 284 5.36 3.09 -3.21
CA HIS A 284 4.21 2.17 -3.14
C HIS A 284 4.37 1.10 -2.04
N LYS A 285 5.61 0.87 -1.56
CA LYS A 285 5.95 -0.06 -0.48
C LYS A 285 5.82 0.56 0.92
N LEU A 286 5.78 1.88 1.03
CA LEU A 286 5.71 2.61 2.30
C LEU A 286 4.30 3.19 2.51
N GLY A 287 4.02 3.60 3.75
CA GLY A 287 2.72 4.13 4.14
C GLY A 287 1.78 3.09 4.72
N MET A 288 0.55 3.50 5.06
CA MET A 288 -0.45 2.67 5.71
C MET A 288 -0.95 1.54 4.79
N ALA A 289 -1.22 0.38 5.37
CA ALA A 289 -1.83 -0.79 4.71
C ALA A 289 -1.20 -1.21 3.36
N PRO A 290 0.15 -1.36 3.22
CA PRO A 290 0.78 -1.60 1.93
C PRO A 290 0.37 -2.93 1.30
N TYR A 291 0.12 -3.98 2.09
CA TYR A 291 -0.40 -5.27 1.61
C TYR A 291 -1.82 -5.14 1.06
N PHE A 292 -2.66 -4.38 1.73
CA PHE A 292 -4.03 -4.12 1.28
C PHE A 292 -4.05 -3.34 -0.03
N ARG A 293 -3.21 -2.32 -0.19
CA ARG A 293 -3.09 -1.56 -1.44
C ARG A 293 -2.63 -2.43 -2.60
N GLU A 294 -1.67 -3.32 -2.38
CA GLU A 294 -1.23 -4.27 -3.40
C GLU A 294 -2.30 -5.32 -3.71
N TYR A 295 -3.05 -5.78 -2.69
CA TYR A 295 -4.22 -6.63 -2.89
C TYR A 295 -5.25 -5.93 -3.77
N LEU A 296 -5.65 -4.68 -3.48
CA LEU A 296 -6.58 -3.90 -4.30
C LEU A 296 -6.07 -3.74 -5.74
N ARG A 297 -4.80 -3.43 -5.92
CA ARG A 297 -4.21 -3.30 -7.25
C ARG A 297 -4.41 -4.59 -8.06
N ARG A 298 -4.10 -5.74 -7.47
CA ARG A 298 -4.27 -7.04 -8.13
C ARG A 298 -5.73 -7.35 -8.45
N MET A 299 -6.63 -7.05 -7.51
CA MET A 299 -8.06 -7.27 -7.71
C MET A 299 -8.61 -6.43 -8.86
N LEU A 300 -8.33 -5.12 -8.86
CA LEU A 300 -8.82 -4.19 -9.88
C LEU A 300 -8.27 -4.49 -11.28
N THR A 301 -6.99 -4.90 -11.37
CA THR A 301 -6.29 -5.14 -12.65
C THR A 301 -6.29 -6.61 -13.08
N ALA A 302 -6.99 -7.48 -12.38
CA ALA A 302 -7.09 -8.88 -12.76
C ALA A 302 -7.72 -9.02 -14.16
N LYS A 303 -7.28 -10.02 -14.90
CA LYS A 303 -7.83 -10.39 -16.20
C LYS A 303 -8.70 -11.62 -16.06
N GLU A 304 -9.52 -11.87 -17.07
CA GLU A 304 -10.23 -13.15 -17.18
C GLU A 304 -9.22 -14.30 -17.17
N PRO A 305 -9.43 -15.30 -16.29
CA PRO A 305 -8.50 -16.43 -16.21
C PRO A 305 -8.49 -17.24 -17.50
N ASP A 306 -7.31 -17.35 -18.12
CA ASP A 306 -7.09 -18.19 -19.30
C ASP A 306 -6.34 -19.46 -18.87
N PRO A 307 -6.85 -20.68 -19.14
CA PRO A 307 -6.17 -21.93 -18.80
C PRO A 307 -4.71 -22.02 -19.27
N ASP A 308 -4.38 -21.37 -20.38
CA ASP A 308 -3.03 -21.38 -20.95
C ASP A 308 -1.99 -20.63 -20.08
N ASP A 309 -2.45 -19.75 -19.19
CA ASP A 309 -1.61 -19.00 -18.25
C ASP A 309 -1.24 -19.82 -16.98
N TYR A 310 -1.81 -21.02 -16.80
CA TYR A 310 -1.66 -21.82 -15.59
C TYR A 310 -0.86 -23.10 -15.83
N ALA A 311 -0.04 -23.47 -14.86
CA ALA A 311 0.63 -24.76 -14.87
C ALA A 311 -0.39 -25.90 -14.66
N GLU A 312 -0.12 -27.10 -15.21
CA GLU A 312 -1.01 -28.26 -15.19
C GLU A 312 -1.57 -28.59 -13.78
N TRP A 313 -0.74 -28.45 -12.74
CA TRP A 313 -1.20 -28.70 -11.36
C TRP A 313 -2.17 -27.63 -10.83
N GLN A 314 -2.13 -26.41 -11.37
CA GLN A 314 -3.02 -25.30 -11.00
C GLN A 314 -4.41 -25.42 -11.64
N LEU A 315 -4.54 -26.19 -12.72
CA LEU A 315 -5.81 -26.48 -13.41
C LEU A 315 -6.66 -27.54 -12.70
N LYS A 316 -6.11 -28.23 -11.70
CA LYS A 316 -6.86 -29.22 -10.93
C LYS A 316 -8.01 -28.57 -10.15
N PRO A 317 -9.10 -29.33 -9.85
CA PRO A 317 -10.23 -28.82 -9.07
C PRO A 317 -9.78 -28.18 -7.74
N TYR A 318 -10.36 -27.03 -7.41
CA TYR A 318 -10.08 -26.24 -6.20
C TYR A 318 -8.63 -25.72 -6.09
N GLN A 319 -7.86 -25.71 -7.19
CA GLN A 319 -6.56 -25.06 -7.29
C GLN A 319 -6.69 -23.66 -7.89
N GLN A 320 -5.58 -23.00 -8.19
CA GLN A 320 -5.54 -21.57 -8.49
C GLN A 320 -6.47 -21.13 -9.62
N TYR A 321 -6.49 -21.84 -10.75
CA TYR A 321 -7.40 -21.52 -11.88
C TYR A 321 -8.88 -21.54 -11.46
N TYR A 322 -9.28 -22.56 -10.70
CA TYR A 322 -10.65 -22.66 -10.19
C TYR A 322 -10.99 -21.48 -9.24
N LEU A 323 -10.05 -21.12 -8.36
CA LEU A 323 -10.25 -20.01 -7.42
C LEU A 323 -10.36 -18.66 -8.14
N ASP A 324 -9.48 -18.41 -9.12
CA ASP A 324 -9.48 -17.18 -9.90
C ASP A 324 -10.75 -17.09 -10.77
N SER A 325 -11.23 -18.22 -11.33
CA SER A 325 -12.49 -18.26 -12.08
C SER A 325 -13.69 -17.95 -11.19
N LEU A 326 -13.73 -18.48 -9.95
CA LEU A 326 -14.78 -18.14 -8.98
C LEU A 326 -14.76 -16.64 -8.62
N GLU A 327 -13.57 -16.07 -8.41
CA GLU A 327 -13.44 -14.64 -8.15
C GLU A 327 -13.88 -13.81 -9.37
N TRP A 328 -13.50 -14.22 -10.57
CA TRP A 328 -13.94 -13.56 -11.79
C TRP A 328 -15.45 -13.55 -11.94
N GLU A 329 -16.12 -14.68 -11.72
CA GLU A 329 -17.56 -14.81 -11.88
C GLU A 329 -18.37 -14.09 -10.78
N ASN A 330 -17.90 -14.18 -9.52
CA ASN A 330 -18.73 -13.81 -8.38
C ASN A 330 -18.33 -12.50 -7.69
N ASN A 331 -17.09 -12.02 -7.89
CA ASN A 331 -16.61 -10.81 -7.25
C ASN A 331 -16.56 -9.64 -8.25
N PRO A 332 -17.45 -8.63 -8.12
CA PRO A 332 -17.48 -7.51 -9.06
C PRO A 332 -16.22 -6.61 -9.00
N LEU A 333 -15.44 -6.65 -7.91
CA LEU A 333 -14.18 -5.91 -7.79
C LEU A 333 -13.04 -6.61 -8.54
N TYR A 334 -13.10 -7.94 -8.68
CA TYR A 334 -12.07 -8.72 -9.38
C TYR A 334 -12.15 -8.49 -10.88
N GLY A 335 -11.12 -7.89 -11.48
CA GLY A 335 -11.09 -7.49 -12.89
C GLY A 335 -12.01 -6.30 -13.19
N TRP A 336 -12.26 -5.41 -12.22
CA TRP A 336 -13.17 -4.28 -12.40
C TRP A 336 -12.82 -3.42 -13.61
N ILE A 337 -11.53 -3.16 -13.86
CA ILE A 337 -11.05 -2.38 -15.00
C ILE A 337 -11.43 -3.03 -16.35
N GLU A 338 -11.23 -4.35 -16.45
CA GLU A 338 -11.53 -5.10 -17.66
C GLU A 338 -13.04 -5.18 -17.93
N LYS A 339 -13.82 -5.35 -16.87
CA LYS A 339 -15.29 -5.48 -16.93
C LYS A 339 -16.03 -4.16 -17.16
N ASN A 340 -15.39 -3.01 -16.90
CA ASN A 340 -16.04 -1.69 -16.96
C ASN A 340 -15.28 -0.74 -17.90
N PRO A 341 -15.42 -0.88 -19.24
CA PRO A 341 -14.79 0.05 -20.17
C PRO A 341 -15.43 1.45 -20.06
N LYS A 342 -14.67 2.48 -20.40
CA LYS A 342 -15.14 3.86 -20.55
C LYS A 342 -16.14 3.97 -21.71
N SER A 343 -16.84 5.10 -21.80
CA SER A 343 -17.82 5.39 -22.86
C SER A 343 -17.20 5.40 -24.27
N ASP A 344 -15.88 5.61 -24.38
CA ASP A 344 -15.12 5.56 -25.65
C ASP A 344 -14.60 4.16 -26.00
N GLY A 345 -14.92 3.14 -25.18
CA GLY A 345 -14.47 1.76 -25.33
C GLY A 345 -13.06 1.47 -24.81
N SER A 346 -12.33 2.46 -24.30
CA SER A 346 -11.05 2.25 -23.63
C SER A 346 -11.24 1.79 -22.20
N HIS A 347 -10.22 1.10 -21.62
CA HIS A 347 -10.25 0.71 -20.22
C HIS A 347 -9.72 1.83 -19.31
N TYR A 348 -10.17 1.82 -18.03
CA TYR A 348 -9.58 2.67 -17.00
C TYR A 348 -8.13 2.27 -16.72
N ASP A 349 -7.29 3.27 -16.44
CA ASP A 349 -5.91 3.07 -15.98
C ASP A 349 -5.78 3.60 -14.56
N ILE A 350 -5.66 2.69 -13.58
CA ILE A 350 -5.52 3.06 -12.16
C ILE A 350 -4.31 3.96 -11.86
N TYR A 351 -3.34 4.02 -12.78
CA TYR A 351 -2.14 4.83 -12.60
C TYR A 351 -2.25 6.23 -13.21
N ARG A 352 -3.30 6.50 -14.02
CA ARG A 352 -3.35 7.71 -14.86
C ARG A 352 -4.69 8.43 -14.88
N ASP A 353 -5.78 7.76 -14.54
CA ASP A 353 -7.13 8.34 -14.68
C ASP A 353 -7.64 9.04 -13.42
N GLY A 354 -6.87 9.01 -12.32
CA GLY A 354 -7.21 9.73 -11.09
C GLY A 354 -8.48 9.22 -10.42
N LEU A 355 -8.65 7.89 -10.37
CA LEU A 355 -9.79 7.27 -9.69
C LEU A 355 -9.71 7.53 -8.18
N LYS A 356 -10.83 7.77 -7.54
CA LYS A 356 -10.95 7.78 -6.09
C LYS A 356 -11.59 6.47 -5.63
N ILE A 357 -10.82 5.66 -4.91
CA ILE A 357 -11.23 4.33 -4.46
C ILE A 357 -11.52 4.42 -2.97
N PHE A 358 -12.80 4.43 -2.61
CA PHE A 358 -13.26 4.50 -1.22
C PHE A 358 -13.30 3.10 -0.64
N THR A 359 -12.43 2.85 0.34
CA THR A 359 -12.26 1.54 0.95
C THR A 359 -13.01 1.42 2.26
N THR A 360 -13.12 0.19 2.76
CA THR A 360 -13.73 -0.12 4.05
C THR A 360 -12.73 -0.06 5.21
N ILE A 361 -11.43 0.09 4.94
CA ILE A 361 -10.40 0.20 5.97
C ILE A 361 -10.63 1.45 6.82
N ASP A 362 -10.63 1.28 8.15
CA ASP A 362 -10.56 2.38 9.11
C ASP A 362 -9.09 2.67 9.44
N SER A 363 -8.64 3.89 9.18
CA SER A 363 -7.23 4.27 9.32
C SER A 363 -6.70 4.10 10.75
N ARG A 364 -7.57 4.32 11.75
CA ARG A 364 -7.25 4.20 13.17
C ARG A 364 -7.10 2.73 13.56
N MET A 365 -8.03 1.88 13.12
CA MET A 365 -7.97 0.44 13.37
C MET A 365 -6.78 -0.19 12.65
N GLN A 366 -6.51 0.22 11.42
CA GLN A 366 -5.32 -0.23 10.67
C GLN A 366 -4.03 0.10 11.43
N ARG A 367 -3.91 1.32 11.95
CA ARG A 367 -2.76 1.75 12.76
C ARG A 367 -2.61 0.94 14.04
N TYR A 368 -3.70 0.68 14.74
CA TYR A 368 -3.68 -0.16 15.93
C TYR A 368 -3.27 -1.61 15.63
N ALA A 369 -3.65 -2.14 14.45
CA ALA A 369 -3.23 -3.46 14.01
C ALA A 369 -1.73 -3.49 13.67
N GLU A 370 -1.22 -2.49 12.94
CA GLU A 370 0.21 -2.35 12.61
C GLU A 370 1.07 -2.25 13.88
N GLU A 371 0.66 -1.42 14.85
CA GLU A 371 1.34 -1.29 16.15
C GLU A 371 1.33 -2.60 16.94
N ALA A 372 0.19 -3.29 17.02
CA ALA A 372 0.07 -4.55 17.76
C ALA A 372 0.95 -5.66 17.15
N VAL A 373 1.01 -5.70 15.81
CA VAL A 373 1.88 -6.62 15.06
C VAL A 373 3.35 -6.28 15.30
N GLN A 374 3.74 -5.02 15.11
CA GLN A 374 5.12 -4.58 15.28
C GLN A 374 5.65 -4.90 16.70
N GLU A 375 4.85 -4.57 17.71
CA GLU A 375 5.22 -4.81 19.12
C GLU A 375 5.39 -6.30 19.41
N HIS A 376 4.37 -7.11 19.10
CA HIS A 376 4.43 -8.53 19.45
C HIS A 376 5.43 -9.31 18.59
N MET A 377 5.49 -9.04 17.28
CA MET A 377 6.39 -9.75 16.39
C MET A 377 7.86 -9.43 16.69
N SER A 378 8.18 -8.22 17.13
CA SER A 378 9.52 -7.85 17.58
C SER A 378 9.94 -8.73 18.80
N ASP A 379 9.06 -8.84 19.81
CA ASP A 379 9.32 -9.66 21.01
C ASP A 379 9.42 -11.15 20.65
N LEU A 380 8.53 -11.65 19.81
CA LEU A 380 8.50 -13.04 19.34
C LEU A 380 9.79 -13.39 18.61
N GLN A 381 10.22 -12.50 17.72
CA GLN A 381 11.43 -12.68 16.93
C GLN A 381 12.69 -12.70 17.79
N ALA A 382 12.75 -11.83 18.80
CA ALA A 382 13.86 -11.83 19.77
C ALA A 382 13.95 -13.16 20.54
N LYS A 383 12.78 -13.71 20.96
CA LYS A 383 12.71 -15.04 21.60
C LYS A 383 13.15 -16.14 20.64
N PHE A 384 12.72 -16.08 19.36
CA PHE A 384 13.10 -17.07 18.37
C PHE A 384 14.61 -17.05 18.11
N PHE A 385 15.22 -15.89 17.87
CA PHE A 385 16.68 -15.78 17.71
C PHE A 385 17.45 -16.30 18.94
N LYS A 386 16.95 -16.05 20.15
CA LYS A 386 17.51 -16.63 21.38
C LYS A 386 17.43 -18.16 21.37
N SER A 387 16.32 -18.73 20.91
CA SER A 387 16.08 -20.19 20.90
C SER A 387 16.95 -20.94 19.88
N ILE A 388 17.34 -20.28 18.78
CA ILE A 388 18.19 -20.86 17.72
C ILE A 388 19.66 -20.50 17.85
N ARG A 389 20.02 -19.67 18.84
CA ARG A 389 21.41 -19.25 19.07
C ARG A 389 22.30 -20.48 19.29
N ASN A 390 23.40 -20.55 18.57
CA ASN A 390 24.38 -21.66 18.60
C ASN A 390 23.89 -23.01 18.03
N LYS A 391 22.71 -23.06 17.38
CA LYS A 391 22.29 -24.26 16.65
C LYS A 391 22.97 -24.34 15.29
N LYS A 392 23.57 -25.49 14.97
CA LYS A 392 24.35 -25.69 13.72
C LYS A 392 23.48 -25.52 12.46
N LYS A 393 22.22 -25.92 12.51
CA LYS A 393 21.27 -25.90 11.39
C LYS A 393 20.38 -24.66 11.35
N ALA A 394 20.63 -23.66 12.24
CA ALA A 394 19.81 -22.47 12.31
C ALA A 394 19.60 -21.80 10.92
N PRO A 395 18.38 -21.32 10.60
CA PRO A 395 17.17 -21.29 11.45
C PRO A 395 16.36 -22.60 11.45
N PHE A 396 16.78 -23.62 10.69
CA PHE A 396 16.06 -24.90 10.58
C PHE A 396 16.13 -25.70 11.88
N CYS A 397 15.10 -26.51 12.10
CA CYS A 397 15.02 -27.40 13.24
C CYS A 397 16.10 -28.50 13.19
N ASP A 398 16.56 -28.96 14.35
CA ASP A 398 17.67 -29.92 14.48
C ASP A 398 17.37 -31.28 13.80
N ASN A 399 16.09 -31.69 13.71
CA ASN A 399 15.63 -32.90 13.03
C ASN A 399 15.54 -32.79 11.50
N THR A 400 15.83 -31.61 10.91
CA THR A 400 15.86 -31.42 9.46
C THR A 400 17.15 -31.98 8.88
N THR A 401 17.07 -32.80 7.81
CA THR A 401 18.27 -33.34 7.18
C THR A 401 18.99 -32.27 6.36
N ASP A 402 20.30 -32.45 6.15
CA ASP A 402 21.11 -31.49 5.40
C ASP A 402 20.65 -31.41 3.93
N GLU A 403 20.18 -32.51 3.35
CA GLU A 403 19.65 -32.55 1.98
C GLU A 403 18.39 -31.68 1.85
N VAL A 404 17.47 -31.73 2.83
CA VAL A 404 16.26 -30.91 2.84
C VAL A 404 16.60 -29.42 2.98
N ILE A 405 17.60 -29.09 3.82
CA ILE A 405 18.09 -27.71 3.97
C ILE A 405 18.67 -27.22 2.63
N GLU A 406 19.55 -28.02 2.01
CA GLU A 406 20.17 -27.66 0.74
C GLU A 406 19.14 -27.46 -0.38
N GLN A 407 18.19 -28.39 -0.50
CA GLN A 407 17.10 -28.27 -1.49
C GLN A 407 16.25 -27.00 -1.25
N THR A 408 15.95 -26.68 0.00
CA THR A 408 15.17 -25.49 0.37
C THR A 408 15.93 -24.21 0.04
N MET A 409 17.23 -24.15 0.38
CA MET A 409 18.08 -22.99 0.08
C MET A 409 18.28 -22.80 -1.42
N ASN A 410 18.51 -23.88 -2.17
CA ASN A 410 18.66 -23.85 -3.63
C ASN A 410 17.37 -23.39 -4.31
N ARG A 411 16.18 -23.85 -3.85
CA ARG A 411 14.89 -23.39 -4.35
C ARG A 411 14.72 -21.88 -4.12
N SER A 412 14.96 -21.41 -2.91
CA SER A 412 14.83 -19.99 -2.57
C SER A 412 15.83 -19.11 -3.34
N MET A 413 17.05 -19.57 -3.55
CA MET A 413 18.03 -18.91 -4.39
C MET A 413 17.53 -18.74 -5.84
N ARG A 414 17.00 -19.81 -6.45
CA ARG A 414 16.49 -19.82 -7.84
C ARG A 414 15.21 -18.98 -8.00
N GLN A 415 14.39 -18.84 -6.96
CA GLN A 415 13.18 -18.03 -6.94
C GLN A 415 13.46 -16.54 -6.68
N SER A 416 14.66 -16.17 -6.25
CA SER A 416 15.00 -14.78 -5.92
C SER A 416 15.04 -13.88 -7.15
N GLU A 417 14.73 -12.58 -6.94
CA GLU A 417 14.82 -11.56 -7.99
C GLU A 417 16.25 -11.43 -8.55
N ARG A 418 17.26 -11.53 -7.68
CA ARG A 418 18.69 -11.52 -8.07
C ARG A 418 19.00 -12.62 -9.09
N TRP A 419 18.50 -13.85 -8.86
CA TRP A 419 18.67 -14.97 -9.78
C TRP A 419 18.04 -14.67 -11.14
N ARG A 420 16.75 -14.24 -11.14
CA ARG A 420 16.00 -13.92 -12.37
C ARG A 420 16.69 -12.83 -13.17
N LYS A 421 17.13 -11.73 -12.50
CA LYS A 421 17.82 -10.63 -13.14
C LYS A 421 19.14 -11.09 -13.79
N MET A 422 19.98 -11.81 -13.05
CA MET A 422 21.26 -12.31 -13.58
C MET A 422 21.07 -13.28 -14.74
N ARG A 423 20.02 -14.09 -14.71
CA ARG A 423 19.65 -15.01 -15.81
C ARG A 423 19.19 -14.24 -17.06
N ASN A 424 18.39 -13.21 -16.88
CA ASN A 424 17.96 -12.32 -17.96
C ASN A 424 19.15 -11.53 -18.56
N ASP A 425 20.15 -11.20 -17.74
CA ASP A 425 21.41 -10.59 -18.17
C ASP A 425 22.36 -11.58 -18.88
N GLY A 426 21.90 -12.82 -19.15
CA GLY A 426 22.66 -13.85 -19.89
C GLY A 426 23.79 -14.53 -19.09
N LYS A 427 23.82 -14.42 -17.76
CA LYS A 427 24.83 -15.10 -16.92
C LYS A 427 24.58 -16.61 -16.87
N SER A 428 25.68 -17.38 -16.93
CA SER A 428 25.60 -18.85 -16.77
C SER A 428 25.26 -19.22 -15.31
N GLU A 429 24.70 -20.41 -15.11
CA GLU A 429 24.33 -20.90 -13.78
C GLU A 429 25.52 -20.89 -12.80
N ASN A 430 26.69 -21.31 -13.24
CA ASN A 430 27.92 -21.28 -12.43
C ASN A 430 28.34 -19.87 -12.01
N GLN A 431 28.16 -18.87 -12.91
CA GLN A 431 28.44 -17.46 -12.59
C GLN A 431 27.43 -16.92 -11.57
N ILE A 432 26.18 -17.30 -11.67
CA ILE A 432 25.14 -16.91 -10.72
C ILE A 432 25.41 -17.52 -9.34
N ILE A 433 25.67 -18.84 -9.27
CA ILE A 433 26.00 -19.53 -8.01
C ILE A 433 27.24 -18.87 -7.36
N LYS A 434 28.28 -18.56 -8.13
CA LYS A 434 29.46 -17.85 -7.61
C LYS A 434 29.09 -16.49 -7.02
N ALA A 435 28.20 -15.72 -7.68
CA ALA A 435 27.75 -14.42 -7.19
C ALA A 435 26.93 -14.55 -5.88
N PHE A 436 26.16 -15.62 -5.71
CA PHE A 436 25.45 -15.89 -4.45
C PHE A 436 26.35 -16.29 -3.29
N ASN A 437 27.56 -16.76 -3.56
CA ASN A 437 28.59 -17.09 -2.56
C ASN A 437 29.67 -16.00 -2.39
N THR A 438 29.50 -14.85 -3.05
CA THR A 438 30.43 -13.72 -2.94
C THR A 438 29.84 -12.66 -2.01
N PRO A 439 30.57 -12.26 -0.94
CA PRO A 439 30.10 -11.18 -0.05
C PRO A 439 29.79 -9.90 -0.81
N THR A 440 28.68 -9.28 -0.45
CA THR A 440 28.14 -8.05 -1.07
C THR A 440 27.51 -7.19 0.01
N ASP A 441 27.69 -5.87 -0.10
CA ASP A 441 27.05 -4.91 0.80
C ASP A 441 25.54 -4.92 0.56
N MET A 442 24.77 -5.00 1.65
CA MET A 442 23.31 -5.07 1.60
C MET A 442 22.66 -4.57 2.86
N LEU A 443 21.41 -4.11 2.72
CA LEU A 443 20.53 -3.76 3.82
C LEU A 443 19.67 -4.95 4.18
N LEU A 444 19.67 -5.35 5.44
CA LEU A 444 18.86 -6.42 6.00
C LEU A 444 17.73 -5.86 6.87
N PHE A 445 16.61 -6.57 6.90
CA PHE A 445 15.51 -6.27 7.80
C PHE A 445 15.86 -6.53 9.26
N SER A 446 15.46 -5.61 10.15
CA SER A 446 15.28 -5.89 11.57
C SER A 446 14.13 -5.04 12.13
N TYR A 447 13.52 -5.48 13.23
CA TYR A 447 12.46 -4.73 13.91
C TYR A 447 12.94 -3.41 14.55
N HIS A 448 14.24 -3.19 14.62
CA HIS A 448 14.89 -1.98 15.17
C HIS A 448 15.45 -1.05 14.09
N GLY A 449 15.07 -1.27 12.85
CA GLY A 449 15.56 -0.56 11.67
C GLY A 449 16.47 -1.43 10.80
N PRO A 450 16.74 -0.99 9.56
CA PRO A 450 17.57 -1.73 8.62
C PRO A 450 19.02 -1.83 9.12
N ILE A 451 19.62 -3.00 8.89
CA ILE A 451 21.03 -3.29 9.23
C ILE A 451 21.85 -3.23 7.95
N ASP A 452 22.83 -2.31 7.91
CA ASP A 452 23.83 -2.26 6.84
C ASP A 452 24.97 -3.26 7.14
N THR A 453 25.20 -4.21 6.23
CA THR A 453 26.15 -5.29 6.45
C THR A 453 26.69 -5.86 5.14
N THR A 454 27.84 -6.53 5.23
CA THR A 454 28.44 -7.28 4.12
C THR A 454 28.31 -8.78 4.39
N MET A 455 27.53 -9.49 3.58
CA MET A 455 27.41 -10.96 3.65
C MET A 455 27.13 -11.56 2.27
N THR A 456 27.16 -12.89 2.17
CA THR A 456 26.80 -13.54 0.92
C THR A 456 25.28 -13.44 0.67
N PRO A 457 24.81 -13.28 -0.58
CA PRO A 457 23.38 -13.34 -0.90
C PRO A 457 22.71 -14.63 -0.43
N LEU A 458 23.42 -15.75 -0.39
CA LEU A 458 22.90 -17.01 0.14
C LEU A 458 22.66 -16.94 1.65
N ASP A 459 23.59 -16.34 2.41
CA ASP A 459 23.41 -16.14 3.86
C ASP A 459 22.28 -15.16 4.16
N SER A 460 22.08 -14.13 3.32
CA SER A 460 20.95 -13.23 3.47
C SER A 460 19.59 -13.93 3.27
N ILE A 461 19.49 -14.90 2.34
CA ILE A 461 18.31 -15.76 2.21
C ILE A 461 18.08 -16.56 3.49
N ARG A 462 19.13 -17.17 4.04
CA ARG A 462 19.05 -17.92 5.30
C ARG A 462 18.63 -17.05 6.47
N TYR A 463 19.16 -15.84 6.55
CA TYR A 463 18.77 -14.83 7.54
C TYR A 463 17.29 -14.46 7.43
N ASN A 464 16.79 -14.18 6.22
CA ASN A 464 15.41 -13.83 5.96
C ASN A 464 14.43 -14.97 6.30
N LYS A 465 14.85 -16.24 6.12
CA LYS A 465 14.06 -17.41 6.52
C LYS A 465 13.88 -17.53 8.04
N ALA A 466 14.73 -16.90 8.83
CA ALA A 466 14.59 -16.87 10.29
C ALA A 466 13.46 -15.96 10.78
N PHE A 467 12.95 -15.05 9.96
CA PHE A 467 11.88 -14.15 10.36
C PHE A 467 10.51 -14.80 10.26
N ALA A 468 9.74 -14.69 11.33
CA ALA A 468 8.35 -15.08 11.35
C ALA A 468 7.52 -14.16 10.44
N ARG A 469 6.47 -14.71 9.85
CA ARG A 469 5.45 -14.02 9.06
C ARG A 469 4.18 -13.91 9.90
N CYS A 470 3.31 -12.99 9.55
CA CYS A 470 1.99 -12.86 10.16
C CYS A 470 0.96 -12.47 9.12
N GLY A 471 -0.30 -12.77 9.41
CA GLY A 471 -1.47 -12.29 8.69
C GLY A 471 -2.53 -11.91 9.70
N LEU A 472 -3.17 -10.74 9.54
CA LEU A 472 -4.30 -10.29 10.34
C LEU A 472 -5.34 -9.65 9.43
N MET A 473 -6.60 -10.03 9.62
CA MET A 473 -7.74 -9.35 9.02
C MET A 473 -8.84 -9.18 10.05
N THR A 474 -9.50 -8.02 10.01
CA THR A 474 -10.67 -7.71 10.84
C THR A 474 -11.84 -7.32 9.95
N ILE A 475 -13.02 -7.90 10.23
CA ILE A 475 -14.26 -7.65 9.50
C ILE A 475 -15.40 -7.33 10.47
N GLU A 476 -16.32 -6.47 10.07
CA GLU A 476 -17.62 -6.32 10.70
C GLU A 476 -18.58 -7.41 10.19
N PRO A 477 -19.04 -8.32 11.03
CA PRO A 477 -19.82 -9.47 10.57
C PRO A 477 -21.17 -9.12 9.96
N LEU A 478 -21.73 -7.97 10.31
CA LEU A 478 -23.04 -7.53 9.82
C LEU A 478 -22.96 -6.89 8.44
N THR A 479 -21.92 -6.08 8.20
CA THR A 479 -21.78 -5.28 6.96
C THR A 479 -20.82 -5.92 5.95
N GLY A 480 -20.00 -6.88 6.36
CA GLY A 480 -18.93 -7.45 5.53
C GLY A 480 -17.71 -6.51 5.37
N GLU A 481 -17.69 -5.34 6.00
CA GLU A 481 -16.64 -4.35 5.80
C GLU A 481 -15.33 -4.75 6.48
N VAL A 482 -14.25 -4.83 5.71
CA VAL A 482 -12.92 -5.13 6.21
C VAL A 482 -12.28 -3.85 6.79
N ARG A 483 -12.06 -3.84 8.11
CA ARG A 483 -11.60 -2.66 8.85
C ARG A 483 -10.08 -2.57 9.02
N ALA A 484 -9.39 -3.71 9.04
CA ALA A 484 -7.93 -3.76 9.14
C ALA A 484 -7.37 -4.97 8.37
N TYR A 485 -6.16 -4.80 7.82
CA TYR A 485 -5.53 -5.78 6.95
C TYR A 485 -4.01 -5.73 7.04
N ILE A 486 -3.37 -6.77 7.56
CA ILE A 486 -1.92 -6.91 7.68
C ILE A 486 -1.49 -8.21 7.00
N GLY A 487 -0.81 -8.12 5.87
CA GLY A 487 -0.36 -9.30 5.11
C GLY A 487 1.02 -9.83 5.50
N GLY A 488 1.74 -9.12 6.36
CA GLY A 488 3.08 -9.52 6.81
C GLY A 488 3.73 -8.49 7.72
N PRO A 489 4.95 -8.74 8.20
CA PRO A 489 5.63 -7.86 9.16
C PRO A 489 6.15 -6.55 8.56
N ASP A 490 6.56 -6.56 7.30
CA ASP A 490 7.09 -5.38 6.58
C ASP A 490 7.05 -5.65 5.07
N PHE A 491 6.29 -4.85 4.33
CA PHE A 491 6.08 -5.03 2.89
C PHE A 491 7.33 -4.75 2.05
N SER A 492 8.25 -3.92 2.54
CA SER A 492 9.48 -3.59 1.82
C SER A 492 10.41 -4.81 1.67
N TYR A 493 10.35 -5.73 2.64
CA TYR A 493 11.19 -6.92 2.69
C TYR A 493 10.42 -8.23 2.43
N PHE A 494 9.14 -8.30 2.81
CA PHE A 494 8.32 -9.51 2.79
C PHE A 494 7.00 -9.26 2.08
N GLN A 495 7.01 -9.28 0.75
CA GLN A 495 5.87 -8.85 -0.08
C GLN A 495 4.77 -9.91 -0.23
N TYR A 496 5.03 -11.18 0.14
CA TYR A 496 4.03 -12.25 0.05
C TYR A 496 2.94 -12.05 1.10
N ASP A 497 1.72 -11.88 0.62
CA ASP A 497 0.55 -11.59 1.45
C ASP A 497 0.02 -12.85 2.14
N MET A 498 0.08 -12.90 3.46
CA MET A 498 -0.39 -14.02 4.26
C MET A 498 -1.90 -13.99 4.53
N VAL A 499 -2.61 -12.91 4.19
CA VAL A 499 -4.07 -12.82 4.41
C VAL A 499 -4.84 -13.52 3.29
N THR A 500 -4.53 -13.24 2.04
CA THR A 500 -5.27 -13.78 0.89
C THR A 500 -4.49 -14.80 0.07
N GLN A 501 -3.16 -14.62 -0.10
CA GLN A 501 -2.33 -15.54 -0.88
C GLN A 501 -1.78 -16.70 -0.05
N GLY A 502 -1.44 -16.44 1.23
CA GLY A 502 -0.89 -17.44 2.12
C GLY A 502 -1.93 -18.45 2.56
N ARG A 503 -1.80 -19.70 2.12
CA ARG A 503 -2.64 -20.81 2.58
C ARG A 503 -1.85 -21.67 3.56
N ARG A 504 -2.38 -21.82 4.77
CA ARG A 504 -1.68 -22.51 5.87
C ARG A 504 -2.61 -23.49 6.55
N GLN A 505 -2.03 -24.54 7.15
CA GLN A 505 -2.80 -25.53 7.91
C GLN A 505 -3.50 -24.83 9.09
N VAL A 506 -4.81 -25.03 9.18
CA VAL A 506 -5.64 -24.35 10.17
C VAL A 506 -5.60 -24.99 11.56
N GLY A 507 -5.21 -26.26 11.63
CA GLY A 507 -5.16 -27.00 12.89
C GLY A 507 -6.49 -26.95 13.62
N SER A 508 -6.44 -26.78 14.93
CA SER A 508 -7.64 -26.81 15.79
C SER A 508 -8.65 -25.67 15.55
N THR A 509 -8.36 -24.68 14.70
CA THR A 509 -9.38 -23.67 14.32
C THR A 509 -10.45 -24.22 13.39
N VAL A 510 -10.27 -25.44 12.86
CA VAL A 510 -11.28 -26.18 12.09
C VAL A 510 -12.38 -26.76 12.98
N LYS A 511 -12.08 -27.03 14.24
CA LYS A 511 -13.00 -27.75 15.16
C LYS A 511 -14.39 -27.10 15.30
N PRO A 512 -14.53 -25.76 15.32
CA PRO A 512 -15.86 -25.15 15.35
C PRO A 512 -16.77 -25.60 14.20
N PHE A 513 -16.25 -25.84 12.99
CA PHE A 513 -17.07 -26.35 11.87
C PHE A 513 -17.59 -27.76 12.14
N LEU A 514 -16.74 -28.65 12.68
CA LEU A 514 -17.13 -29.98 13.09
C LEU A 514 -18.22 -29.96 14.18
N TYR A 515 -18.02 -29.12 15.21
CA TYR A 515 -18.99 -29.03 16.30
C TYR A 515 -20.28 -28.33 15.85
N SER A 516 -20.21 -27.38 14.92
CA SER A 516 -21.40 -26.78 14.29
C SER A 516 -22.24 -27.84 13.58
N LEU A 517 -21.60 -28.74 12.84
CA LEU A 517 -22.34 -29.86 12.20
C LEU A 517 -23.02 -30.76 13.21
N ALA A 518 -22.35 -31.08 14.34
CA ALA A 518 -22.97 -31.85 15.41
C ALA A 518 -24.16 -31.08 16.03
N MET A 519 -23.99 -29.79 16.37
CA MET A 519 -25.07 -28.97 16.95
C MET A 519 -26.28 -28.85 16.00
N SER A 520 -26.05 -28.75 14.69
CA SER A 520 -27.10 -28.76 13.65
C SER A 520 -27.83 -30.10 13.56
N ASN A 521 -27.15 -31.21 13.91
CA ASN A 521 -27.73 -32.54 13.93
C ASN A 521 -28.39 -32.89 15.30
N GLY A 522 -28.71 -31.90 16.13
CA GLY A 522 -29.47 -32.08 17.37
C GLY A 522 -28.63 -32.40 18.60
N TYR A 523 -27.28 -32.37 18.49
CA TYR A 523 -26.44 -32.51 19.68
C TYR A 523 -26.41 -31.22 20.49
N TRP A 524 -26.05 -31.33 21.80
CA TRP A 524 -26.00 -30.22 22.73
C TRP A 524 -24.63 -30.12 23.41
N PRO A 525 -24.19 -28.91 23.79
CA PRO A 525 -22.88 -28.67 24.42
C PRO A 525 -22.64 -29.45 25.72
N CYS A 526 -23.69 -29.74 26.50
CA CYS A 526 -23.65 -30.47 27.76
C CYS A 526 -23.56 -31.99 27.60
N MET A 527 -23.86 -32.55 26.42
CA MET A 527 -23.74 -34.00 26.21
C MET A 527 -22.35 -34.49 26.52
N THR A 528 -22.24 -35.59 27.25
CA THR A 528 -21.01 -36.09 27.82
C THR A 528 -20.47 -37.35 27.11
N THR A 529 -19.15 -37.48 27.14
CA THR A 529 -18.43 -38.69 26.73
C THR A 529 -17.17 -38.86 27.59
N ILE A 530 -16.51 -40.00 27.50
CA ILE A 530 -15.26 -40.26 28.19
C ILE A 530 -14.09 -39.69 27.36
N ASN A 531 -13.20 -38.95 28.00
CA ASN A 531 -11.99 -38.42 27.37
C ASN A 531 -10.91 -39.53 27.31
N GLN A 532 -10.96 -40.31 26.25
CA GLN A 532 -10.04 -41.43 26.01
C GLN A 532 -9.65 -41.54 24.54
N PRO A 533 -8.56 -42.24 24.16
CA PRO A 533 -8.22 -42.51 22.78
C PRO A 533 -9.41 -42.99 21.98
N TYR A 534 -9.76 -42.27 20.90
CA TYR A 534 -10.86 -42.62 20.03
C TYR A 534 -10.33 -42.95 18.63
N THR A 535 -10.56 -44.21 18.15
CA THR A 535 -10.07 -44.67 16.87
C THR A 535 -11.16 -44.60 15.82
N LEU A 536 -10.86 -43.90 14.73
CA LEU A 536 -11.68 -43.83 13.52
C LEU A 536 -11.09 -44.76 12.45
N ILE A 537 -11.92 -45.22 11.53
CA ILE A 537 -11.49 -46.02 10.38
C ILE A 537 -11.52 -45.11 9.14
N ASP A 538 -10.40 -45.06 8.43
CA ASP A 538 -10.31 -44.29 7.19
C ASP A 538 -11.01 -45.04 6.01
N ARG A 539 -11.07 -44.37 4.84
CA ARG A 539 -11.70 -44.96 3.63
C ARG A 539 -11.01 -46.22 3.13
N GLN A 540 -9.75 -46.45 3.48
CA GLN A 540 -8.95 -47.62 3.13
C GLN A 540 -9.09 -48.73 4.16
N GLY A 541 -9.84 -48.53 5.24
CA GLY A 541 -10.00 -49.48 6.32
C GLY A 541 -8.90 -49.42 7.39
N ASN A 542 -8.00 -48.43 7.35
CA ASN A 542 -6.93 -48.31 8.34
C ASN A 542 -7.44 -47.59 9.61
N PRO A 543 -7.02 -48.07 10.79
CA PRO A 543 -7.35 -47.41 12.04
C PRO A 543 -6.51 -46.15 12.22
N TRP A 544 -7.15 -45.03 12.58
CA TRP A 544 -6.52 -43.76 12.89
C TRP A 544 -6.96 -43.27 14.26
N THR A 545 -5.98 -43.01 15.13
CA THR A 545 -6.19 -42.49 16.49
C THR A 545 -5.35 -41.24 16.68
N PRO A 546 -5.95 -40.05 16.96
CA PRO A 546 -5.19 -38.82 17.15
C PRO A 546 -4.41 -38.83 18.47
N ARG A 547 -3.24 -38.18 18.48
CA ARG A 547 -2.53 -37.84 19.72
C ARG A 547 -3.28 -36.77 20.48
N ASN A 548 -3.29 -36.86 21.80
CA ASN A 548 -3.89 -35.88 22.71
C ASN A 548 -3.06 -35.75 23.98
N ASP A 549 -3.27 -34.68 24.75
CA ASP A 549 -2.77 -34.58 26.11
C ASP A 549 -3.53 -35.58 27.01
N ARG A 550 -2.80 -36.30 27.86
CA ARG A 550 -3.35 -37.32 28.77
C ARG A 550 -3.77 -36.79 30.13
N LYS A 551 -3.68 -35.49 30.38
CA LYS A 551 -3.92 -34.87 31.68
C LYS A 551 -5.30 -35.23 32.27
N HIS A 552 -6.32 -35.39 31.45
CA HIS A 552 -7.70 -35.69 31.83
C HIS A 552 -8.19 -37.00 31.19
N GLU A 553 -7.30 -37.97 31.00
CA GLU A 553 -7.66 -39.25 30.43
C GLU A 553 -8.57 -40.04 31.39
N GLY A 554 -9.66 -40.62 30.84
CA GLY A 554 -10.65 -41.36 31.61
C GLY A 554 -11.76 -40.54 32.30
N GLU A 555 -11.66 -39.21 32.31
CA GLU A 555 -12.70 -38.35 32.85
C GLU A 555 -13.93 -38.29 31.95
N THR A 556 -15.13 -38.24 32.52
CA THR A 556 -16.36 -37.92 31.81
C THR A 556 -16.43 -36.42 31.62
N VAL A 557 -16.48 -35.98 30.36
CA VAL A 557 -16.43 -34.56 29.96
C VAL A 557 -17.54 -34.23 28.99
N SER A 558 -17.97 -32.97 28.94
CA SER A 558 -18.96 -32.49 28.00
C SER A 558 -18.33 -32.17 26.61
N LEU A 559 -19.14 -32.10 25.57
CA LEU A 559 -18.71 -31.63 24.25
C LEU A 559 -18.19 -30.19 24.35
N ARG A 560 -18.82 -29.34 25.16
CA ARG A 560 -18.37 -27.99 25.50
C ARG A 560 -16.94 -28.00 26.04
N TRP A 561 -16.64 -28.86 27.01
CA TRP A 561 -15.31 -29.05 27.57
C TRP A 561 -14.30 -29.49 26.49
N GLY A 562 -14.73 -30.39 25.59
CA GLY A 562 -13.90 -30.89 24.49
C GLY A 562 -13.43 -29.76 23.54
N LEU A 563 -14.32 -28.82 23.16
CA LEU A 563 -13.96 -27.68 22.34
C LEU A 563 -13.15 -26.64 23.15
N GLN A 564 -13.56 -26.38 24.40
CA GLN A 564 -12.92 -25.45 25.34
C GLN A 564 -11.43 -25.77 25.55
N ASN A 565 -11.12 -27.05 25.76
CA ASN A 565 -9.76 -27.54 25.98
C ASN A 565 -9.10 -28.06 24.69
N SER A 566 -9.80 -27.94 23.56
CA SER A 566 -9.30 -28.36 22.26
C SER A 566 -8.88 -29.85 22.17
N SER A 567 -9.58 -30.77 22.93
CA SER A 567 -9.27 -32.21 22.94
C SER A 567 -9.39 -32.81 21.54
N ASN A 568 -8.34 -33.53 21.11
CA ASN A 568 -8.35 -34.23 19.83
C ASN A 568 -9.18 -35.51 19.92
N TRP A 569 -9.21 -36.19 21.09
CA TRP A 569 -10.00 -37.38 21.29
C TRP A 569 -11.50 -37.10 21.23
N ILE A 570 -11.95 -36.02 21.89
CA ILE A 570 -13.35 -35.60 21.81
C ILE A 570 -13.71 -35.17 20.40
N SER A 571 -12.80 -34.49 19.66
CA SER A 571 -13.04 -34.15 18.27
C SER A 571 -13.14 -35.39 17.36
N ALA A 572 -12.34 -36.44 17.62
CA ALA A 572 -12.49 -37.72 16.92
C ALA A 572 -13.82 -38.41 17.27
N TYR A 573 -14.24 -38.38 18.53
CA TYR A 573 -15.57 -38.85 18.92
C TYR A 573 -16.67 -38.04 18.17
N VAL A 574 -16.63 -36.72 18.15
CA VAL A 574 -17.62 -35.89 17.42
C VAL A 574 -17.60 -36.23 15.92
N MET A 575 -16.42 -36.49 15.31
CA MET A 575 -16.32 -36.90 13.90
C MET A 575 -17.00 -38.27 13.67
N SER A 576 -17.06 -39.17 14.64
CA SER A 576 -17.78 -40.43 14.49
C SER A 576 -19.31 -40.27 14.48
N LEU A 577 -19.83 -39.14 14.97
CA LEU A 577 -21.27 -38.82 14.97
C LEU A 577 -21.73 -38.23 13.64
N VAL A 578 -20.78 -37.79 12.80
CA VAL A 578 -21.00 -37.15 11.50
C VAL A 578 -20.12 -37.81 10.44
N THR A 579 -20.08 -37.29 9.24
CA THR A 579 -19.20 -37.81 8.17
C THR A 579 -18.19 -36.74 7.73
N PRO A 580 -16.98 -37.15 7.28
CA PRO A 580 -16.02 -36.23 6.70
C PRO A 580 -16.57 -35.47 5.50
N GLN A 581 -17.42 -36.10 4.68
CA GLN A 581 -18.05 -35.48 3.52
C GLN A 581 -19.00 -34.34 3.95
N ALA A 582 -19.88 -34.57 4.93
CA ALA A 582 -20.79 -33.54 5.45
C ALA A 582 -20.02 -32.36 6.08
N MET A 583 -18.88 -32.65 6.74
CA MET A 583 -18.03 -31.59 7.25
C MET A 583 -17.42 -30.72 6.13
N VAL A 584 -16.96 -31.34 5.04
CA VAL A 584 -16.45 -30.60 3.88
C VAL A 584 -17.56 -29.74 3.25
N GLU A 585 -18.76 -30.28 3.08
CA GLU A 585 -19.90 -29.55 2.54
C GLU A 585 -20.28 -28.35 3.42
N LEU A 586 -20.32 -28.53 4.74
CA LEU A 586 -20.54 -27.43 5.68
C LEU A 586 -19.42 -26.40 5.61
N MET A 587 -18.14 -26.81 5.54
CA MET A 587 -17.02 -25.87 5.37
C MET A 587 -17.13 -25.06 4.06
N ARG A 588 -17.69 -25.64 3.01
CA ARG A 588 -17.99 -24.92 1.76
C ARG A 588 -19.04 -23.83 1.97
N SER A 589 -20.14 -24.12 2.66
CA SER A 589 -21.13 -23.11 2.98
C SER A 589 -20.61 -21.98 3.88
N PHE A 590 -19.61 -22.27 4.72
CA PHE A 590 -18.86 -21.26 5.48
C PHE A 590 -17.90 -20.40 4.64
N GLY A 591 -17.80 -20.63 3.33
CA GLY A 591 -16.97 -19.85 2.42
C GLY A 591 -15.54 -20.34 2.20
N ILE A 592 -15.18 -21.54 2.66
CA ILE A 592 -13.85 -22.13 2.41
C ILE A 592 -13.78 -22.63 0.97
N LYS A 593 -12.92 -22.02 0.13
CA LYS A 593 -12.89 -22.24 -1.33
C LYS A 593 -11.84 -23.26 -1.78
N GLY A 594 -10.71 -23.37 -1.08
CA GLY A 594 -9.58 -24.22 -1.45
C GLY A 594 -9.86 -25.72 -1.37
N PHE A 595 -8.88 -26.55 -1.73
CA PHE A 595 -9.00 -28.02 -1.69
C PHE A 595 -9.24 -28.52 -0.27
N LEU A 596 -10.27 -29.34 -0.08
CA LEU A 596 -10.62 -30.02 1.16
C LEU A 596 -10.73 -31.52 0.88
N ASP A 597 -9.89 -32.33 1.53
CA ASP A 597 -9.94 -33.79 1.44
C ASP A 597 -10.92 -34.33 2.50
N PRO A 598 -11.99 -35.04 2.12
CA PRO A 598 -12.96 -35.62 3.07
C PRO A 598 -12.43 -36.89 3.74
N VAL A 599 -11.37 -36.75 4.53
CA VAL A 599 -10.74 -37.79 5.34
C VAL A 599 -11.09 -37.61 6.82
N VAL A 600 -11.07 -38.69 7.60
CA VAL A 600 -11.42 -38.64 9.03
C VAL A 600 -10.57 -37.66 9.85
N SER A 601 -9.31 -37.44 9.44
CA SER A 601 -8.40 -36.48 10.10
C SER A 601 -8.73 -35.02 9.83
N ILE A 602 -9.70 -34.70 8.93
CA ILE A 602 -10.10 -33.31 8.66
C ILE A 602 -10.59 -32.60 9.94
N CYS A 603 -11.10 -33.36 10.91
CA CYS A 603 -11.50 -32.86 12.22
C CYS A 603 -10.39 -32.18 13.03
N LEU A 604 -9.13 -32.35 12.63
CA LEU A 604 -7.96 -31.72 13.25
C LEU A 604 -7.28 -30.65 12.37
N GLY A 605 -7.83 -30.35 11.20
CA GLY A 605 -7.42 -29.26 10.33
C GLY A 605 -6.11 -29.45 9.59
N PRO A 606 -5.89 -30.57 8.87
CA PRO A 606 -4.76 -30.72 7.96
C PRO A 606 -4.90 -29.88 6.69
N CYS A 607 -6.10 -29.35 6.42
CA CYS A 607 -6.39 -28.51 5.26
C CYS A 607 -5.71 -27.14 5.35
N GLU A 608 -5.35 -26.60 4.19
CA GLU A 608 -4.72 -25.29 4.05
C GLU A 608 -5.73 -24.25 3.62
N VAL A 609 -5.88 -23.19 4.42
CA VAL A 609 -6.88 -22.13 4.24
C VAL A 609 -6.19 -20.79 4.45
N SER A 610 -6.66 -19.74 3.81
CA SER A 610 -6.16 -18.38 4.00
C SER A 610 -6.75 -17.72 5.27
N VAL A 611 -6.10 -16.68 5.77
CA VAL A 611 -6.63 -15.89 6.90
C VAL A 611 -7.96 -15.27 6.52
N ALA A 612 -8.09 -14.75 5.31
CA ALA A 612 -9.33 -14.14 4.82
C ALA A 612 -10.50 -15.11 4.82
N GLU A 613 -10.33 -16.34 4.29
CA GLU A 613 -11.37 -17.37 4.31
C GLU A 613 -11.76 -17.77 5.74
N MET A 614 -10.80 -17.85 6.66
CA MET A 614 -11.09 -18.18 8.05
C MET A 614 -11.83 -17.04 8.78
N VAL A 615 -11.51 -15.79 8.48
CA VAL A 615 -12.22 -14.63 9.06
C VAL A 615 -13.64 -14.55 8.52
N ASP A 616 -13.82 -14.71 7.21
CA ASP A 616 -15.13 -14.80 6.56
C ASP A 616 -15.99 -15.90 7.22
N ALA A 617 -15.45 -17.11 7.32
CA ALA A 617 -16.15 -18.24 7.92
C ALA A 617 -16.58 -17.98 9.38
N TYR A 618 -15.77 -17.28 10.16
CA TYR A 618 -16.09 -17.02 11.57
C TYR A 618 -17.12 -15.89 11.76
N THR A 619 -17.47 -15.12 10.72
CA THR A 619 -18.57 -14.14 10.77
C THR A 619 -19.89 -14.80 11.11
N VAL A 620 -20.12 -16.04 10.66
CA VAL A 620 -21.30 -16.85 10.93
C VAL A 620 -21.60 -16.92 12.44
N PHE A 621 -20.57 -17.11 13.29
CA PHE A 621 -20.74 -17.22 14.75
C PHE A 621 -21.10 -15.89 15.42
N ALA A 622 -20.64 -14.78 14.86
CA ALA A 622 -20.94 -13.45 15.39
C ALA A 622 -22.25 -12.88 14.85
N ASN A 623 -22.70 -13.34 13.67
CA ASN A 623 -23.86 -12.85 12.92
C ASN A 623 -25.04 -13.85 12.87
N ARG A 624 -25.31 -14.55 13.97
CA ARG A 624 -26.50 -15.42 14.15
C ARG A 624 -26.68 -16.48 13.07
N GLY A 625 -25.60 -17.02 12.55
CA GLY A 625 -25.64 -18.08 11.53
C GLY A 625 -25.56 -17.57 10.08
N ILE A 626 -25.53 -16.26 9.87
CA ILE A 626 -25.47 -15.64 8.56
C ILE A 626 -24.01 -15.30 8.22
N ARG A 627 -23.53 -15.79 7.08
CA ARG A 627 -22.26 -15.35 6.48
C ARG A 627 -22.49 -14.09 5.66
N THR A 628 -21.59 -13.16 5.76
CA THR A 628 -21.59 -11.91 4.98
C THR A 628 -20.27 -11.81 4.23
N ASP A 629 -20.30 -11.81 2.90
CA ASP A 629 -19.10 -11.77 2.07
C ASP A 629 -18.25 -10.53 2.38
N PRO A 630 -16.93 -10.65 2.49
CA PRO A 630 -16.03 -9.51 2.73
C PRO A 630 -16.11 -8.47 1.60
N ILE A 631 -16.26 -7.21 1.95
CA ILE A 631 -16.10 -6.08 1.04
C ILE A 631 -14.90 -5.24 1.45
N PHE A 632 -14.13 -4.83 0.45
CA PHE A 632 -12.89 -4.08 0.60
C PHE A 632 -13.02 -2.65 0.09
N VAL A 633 -13.95 -2.41 -0.81
CA VAL A 633 -14.25 -1.13 -1.45
C VAL A 633 -15.74 -0.89 -1.38
N THR A 634 -16.16 0.30 -0.97
CA THR A 634 -17.57 0.70 -0.96
C THR A 634 -18.01 1.23 -2.33
N HIS A 635 -17.17 2.09 -2.93
CA HIS A 635 -17.45 2.65 -4.26
C HIS A 635 -16.17 3.20 -4.91
N ILE A 636 -16.27 3.44 -6.21
CA ILE A 636 -15.20 4.06 -7.01
C ILE A 636 -15.80 5.29 -7.70
N GLU A 637 -15.07 6.41 -7.65
CA GLU A 637 -15.40 7.65 -8.34
C GLU A 637 -14.32 8.01 -9.37
N ASP A 638 -14.69 8.81 -10.36
CA ASP A 638 -13.74 9.43 -11.26
C ASP A 638 -13.12 10.69 -10.62
N ASN A 639 -12.21 11.34 -11.34
CA ASN A 639 -11.55 12.56 -10.89
C ASN A 639 -12.48 13.79 -10.78
N GLN A 640 -13.72 13.68 -11.26
CA GLN A 640 -14.75 14.72 -11.18
C GLN A 640 -15.75 14.46 -10.05
N GLY A 641 -15.64 13.32 -9.36
CA GLY A 641 -16.53 12.91 -8.28
C GLY A 641 -17.79 12.17 -8.77
N ASN A 642 -17.83 11.74 -10.04
CA ASN A 642 -18.92 10.90 -10.52
C ASN A 642 -18.72 9.45 -10.05
N ARG A 643 -19.76 8.85 -9.46
CA ARG A 643 -19.74 7.47 -9.00
C ARG A 643 -19.75 6.50 -10.18
N LEU A 644 -18.71 5.69 -10.31
CA LEU A 644 -18.53 4.70 -11.37
C LEU A 644 -19.00 3.31 -10.97
N ALA A 645 -18.85 2.94 -9.71
CA ALA A 645 -19.26 1.64 -9.18
C ALA A 645 -19.60 1.74 -7.68
N GLU A 646 -20.49 0.85 -7.21
CA GLU A 646 -20.83 0.66 -5.81
C GLU A 646 -20.85 -0.83 -5.51
N PHE A 647 -20.34 -1.23 -4.33
CA PHE A 647 -20.19 -2.62 -3.94
C PHE A 647 -20.96 -2.89 -2.65
N THR A 648 -21.76 -3.95 -2.68
CA THR A 648 -22.56 -4.40 -1.54
C THR A 648 -22.26 -5.87 -1.24
N PRO A 649 -22.24 -6.28 0.04
CA PRO A 649 -21.99 -7.66 0.40
C PRO A 649 -23.17 -8.57 0.03
N LYS A 650 -22.84 -9.83 -0.29
CA LYS A 650 -23.85 -10.91 -0.34
C LYS A 650 -23.93 -11.55 1.04
N THR A 651 -25.13 -11.97 1.42
CA THR A 651 -25.40 -12.68 2.68
C THR A 651 -26.02 -14.04 2.42
N GLU A 652 -25.65 -15.03 3.24
CA GLU A 652 -26.11 -16.41 3.12
C GLU A 652 -26.33 -17.00 4.52
N GLU A 653 -27.47 -17.63 4.77
CA GLU A 653 -27.70 -18.39 6.00
C GLU A 653 -26.95 -19.73 5.93
N VAL A 654 -26.03 -19.94 6.86
CA VAL A 654 -25.16 -21.13 6.93
C VAL A 654 -25.57 -22.05 8.06
N LEU A 655 -25.91 -21.48 9.21
CA LEU A 655 -26.38 -22.21 10.39
C LEU A 655 -27.73 -21.65 10.85
N SER A 656 -28.54 -22.53 11.43
CA SER A 656 -29.71 -22.07 12.19
C SER A 656 -29.27 -21.22 13.40
N GLU A 657 -30.12 -20.30 13.82
CA GLU A 657 -29.85 -19.48 15.01
C GLU A 657 -29.58 -20.35 16.26
N GLU A 658 -30.35 -21.44 16.45
CA GLU A 658 -30.19 -22.37 17.57
C GLU A 658 -28.81 -23.02 17.58
N ALA A 659 -28.36 -23.55 16.43
CA ALA A 659 -27.02 -24.15 16.32
C ALA A 659 -25.92 -23.12 16.57
N THR A 660 -26.14 -21.88 16.12
CA THR A 660 -25.22 -20.77 16.32
C THR A 660 -25.09 -20.39 17.79
N TYR A 661 -26.21 -20.30 18.54
CA TYR A 661 -26.16 -19.99 19.98
C TYR A 661 -25.51 -21.10 20.79
N LYS A 662 -25.72 -22.36 20.44
CA LYS A 662 -24.99 -23.49 21.03
C LYS A 662 -23.48 -23.36 20.80
N MET A 663 -23.06 -23.00 19.58
CA MET A 663 -21.67 -22.78 19.24
C MET A 663 -21.07 -21.55 19.92
N LEU A 664 -21.85 -20.48 20.03
CA LEU A 664 -21.45 -19.26 20.73
C LEU A 664 -21.09 -19.53 22.20
N ASP A 665 -21.92 -20.30 22.92
CA ASP A 665 -21.61 -20.71 24.31
C ASP A 665 -20.28 -21.49 24.38
N MET A 666 -20.07 -22.43 23.46
CA MET A 666 -18.86 -23.24 23.43
C MET A 666 -17.61 -22.41 23.11
N LEU A 667 -17.70 -21.44 22.16
CA LEU A 667 -16.59 -20.56 21.76
C LEU A 667 -16.27 -19.50 22.82
N GLN A 668 -17.28 -19.03 23.57
CA GLN A 668 -17.08 -18.19 24.75
C GLN A 668 -16.36 -18.97 25.87
N ALA A 669 -16.67 -20.26 26.05
CA ALA A 669 -15.98 -21.10 27.02
C ALA A 669 -14.48 -21.21 26.73
N VAL A 670 -14.06 -21.27 25.45
CA VAL A 670 -12.65 -21.29 25.06
C VAL A 670 -11.90 -20.08 25.60
N VAL A 671 -12.52 -18.89 25.53
CA VAL A 671 -11.91 -17.63 25.95
C VAL A 671 -12.03 -17.41 27.46
N ASN A 672 -13.13 -17.86 28.09
CA ASN A 672 -13.38 -17.62 29.52
C ASN A 672 -12.59 -18.55 30.43
N GLY A 673 -12.25 -19.78 30.01
CA GLY A 673 -11.55 -20.75 30.88
C GLY A 673 -10.81 -21.85 30.12
N GLY A 674 -10.68 -21.72 28.78
CA GLY A 674 -10.02 -22.70 27.92
C GLY A 674 -8.68 -22.23 27.36
N THR A 675 -8.33 -22.73 26.19
CA THR A 675 -7.05 -22.46 25.52
C THR A 675 -6.86 -20.99 25.12
N GLY A 676 -7.94 -20.22 25.03
CA GLY A 676 -7.94 -18.78 24.72
C GLY A 676 -7.98 -17.85 25.94
N SER A 677 -7.93 -18.38 27.15
CA SER A 677 -8.14 -17.60 28.40
C SER A 677 -7.13 -16.47 28.63
N ARG A 678 -5.99 -16.48 27.95
CA ARG A 678 -5.02 -15.37 27.96
C ARG A 678 -5.65 -14.03 27.55
N VAL A 679 -6.68 -14.02 26.73
CA VAL A 679 -7.45 -12.83 26.37
C VAL A 679 -7.94 -12.10 27.62
N ARG A 680 -8.38 -12.84 28.64
CA ARG A 680 -8.89 -12.30 29.89
C ARG A 680 -7.78 -11.86 30.85
N TYR A 681 -6.85 -12.75 31.20
CA TYR A 681 -5.90 -12.48 32.29
C TYR A 681 -4.62 -11.74 31.84
N MET A 682 -4.20 -11.83 30.53
CA MET A 682 -3.02 -11.10 30.05
C MET A 682 -3.34 -9.72 29.49
N PHE A 683 -4.50 -9.58 28.83
CA PHE A 683 -4.87 -8.35 28.14
C PHE A 683 -6.00 -7.59 28.82
N ASP A 684 -6.58 -8.14 29.89
CA ASP A 684 -7.73 -7.57 30.60
C ASP A 684 -8.87 -7.14 29.65
N PHE A 685 -9.08 -7.94 28.60
CA PHE A 685 -10.15 -7.69 27.64
C PHE A 685 -11.46 -8.24 28.21
N ARG A 686 -12.36 -7.34 28.61
CA ARG A 686 -13.60 -7.68 29.32
C ARG A 686 -14.82 -7.81 28.44
N SER A 687 -14.80 -7.24 27.23
CA SER A 687 -15.93 -7.31 26.31
C SER A 687 -16.35 -8.76 26.05
N PRO A 688 -17.66 -9.01 25.82
CA PRO A 688 -18.14 -10.31 25.38
C PRO A 688 -17.42 -10.75 24.11
N CYS A 689 -16.80 -11.93 24.15
CA CYS A 689 -16.09 -12.46 23.00
C CYS A 689 -16.04 -13.98 23.01
N GLY A 690 -15.98 -14.57 21.84
CA GLY A 690 -15.71 -15.98 21.60
C GLY A 690 -14.43 -16.14 20.78
N GLY A 691 -13.91 -17.36 20.70
CA GLY A 691 -12.74 -17.60 19.85
C GLY A 691 -12.21 -19.02 19.88
N LYS A 692 -11.19 -19.29 19.09
CA LYS A 692 -10.52 -20.57 19.01
C LYS A 692 -9.03 -20.41 18.69
N THR A 693 -8.19 -21.10 19.46
CA THR A 693 -6.75 -21.25 19.19
C THR A 693 -6.51 -22.39 18.21
N GLY A 694 -5.55 -22.21 17.31
CA GLY A 694 -5.03 -23.25 16.43
C GLY A 694 -3.53 -23.40 16.59
N THR A 695 -3.06 -24.64 16.57
CA THR A 695 -1.64 -24.98 16.53
C THR A 695 -1.52 -26.23 15.67
N THR A 696 -0.62 -26.18 14.71
CA THR A 696 -0.34 -27.36 13.85
C THR A 696 0.72 -28.25 14.50
N GLN A 697 0.87 -29.46 13.96
CA GLN A 697 1.94 -30.34 14.37
C GLN A 697 3.31 -29.65 14.18
N GLU A 698 4.25 -29.94 15.08
CA GLU A 698 5.59 -29.33 15.10
C GLU A 698 5.59 -27.82 15.36
N ASN A 699 4.45 -27.20 15.74
CA ASN A 699 4.34 -25.76 16.06
C ASN A 699 4.70 -24.83 14.88
N SER A 700 4.49 -25.26 13.63
CA SER A 700 4.84 -24.47 12.45
C SER A 700 3.87 -23.32 12.18
N ASP A 701 2.62 -23.47 12.65
CA ASP A 701 1.54 -22.50 12.44
C ASP A 701 0.79 -22.22 13.74
N GLY A 702 0.70 -20.97 14.12
CA GLY A 702 -0.09 -20.50 15.24
C GLY A 702 -1.26 -19.64 14.76
N TRP A 703 -2.47 -20.00 15.15
CA TRP A 703 -3.70 -19.31 14.82
C TRP A 703 -4.44 -18.83 16.05
N PHE A 704 -5.10 -17.70 15.92
CA PHE A 704 -6.17 -17.30 16.82
C PHE A 704 -7.29 -16.65 16.03
N MET A 705 -8.48 -17.25 16.07
CA MET A 705 -9.71 -16.68 15.56
C MET A 705 -10.52 -16.19 16.75
N GLY A 706 -10.76 -14.89 16.84
CA GLY A 706 -11.51 -14.29 17.91
C GLY A 706 -12.57 -13.33 17.39
N PHE A 707 -13.70 -13.27 18.07
CA PHE A 707 -14.79 -12.39 17.67
C PHE A 707 -15.53 -11.81 18.87
N THR A 708 -16.10 -10.65 18.67
CA THR A 708 -17.04 -9.94 19.53
C THR A 708 -18.38 -9.83 18.80
N PRO A 709 -19.43 -9.25 19.38
CA PRO A 709 -20.67 -9.00 18.64
C PRO A 709 -20.52 -8.09 17.40
N GLU A 710 -19.43 -7.30 17.36
CA GLU A 710 -19.25 -6.25 16.36
C GLU A 710 -18.08 -6.51 15.40
N LEU A 711 -17.10 -7.32 15.80
CA LEU A 711 -15.88 -7.55 15.02
C LEU A 711 -15.47 -9.02 15.05
N VAL A 712 -15.03 -9.52 13.91
CA VAL A 712 -14.32 -10.79 13.78
C VAL A 712 -12.90 -10.51 13.33
N THR A 713 -11.92 -11.03 14.09
CA THR A 713 -10.50 -10.85 13.79
C THR A 713 -9.77 -12.18 13.80
N GLY A 714 -9.13 -12.50 12.70
CA GLY A 714 -8.26 -13.68 12.56
C GLY A 714 -6.80 -13.27 12.51
N VAL A 715 -5.97 -14.01 13.24
CA VAL A 715 -4.51 -13.82 13.25
C VAL A 715 -3.82 -15.16 13.01
N TRP A 716 -2.89 -15.17 12.08
CA TRP A 716 -1.95 -16.26 11.85
C TRP A 716 -0.51 -15.75 12.05
N VAL A 717 0.34 -16.59 12.66
CA VAL A 717 1.78 -16.38 12.80
C VAL A 717 2.50 -17.70 12.54
N GLY A 718 3.57 -17.64 11.74
CA GLY A 718 4.41 -18.80 11.43
C GLY A 718 5.61 -18.40 10.58
N TRP A 719 6.37 -19.36 10.09
CA TRP A 719 7.49 -19.10 9.19
C TRP A 719 7.13 -19.49 7.75
N GLU A 720 7.84 -18.92 6.80
CA GLU A 720 7.73 -19.27 5.38
C GLU A 720 7.91 -20.78 5.18
N ASP A 721 8.93 -21.35 5.83
CA ASP A 721 9.26 -22.76 5.76
C ASP A 721 8.81 -23.47 7.05
N ARG A 722 8.05 -24.57 6.91
CA ARG A 722 7.57 -25.37 8.06
C ARG A 722 8.67 -26.03 8.87
N LYS A 723 9.88 -26.16 8.32
CA LYS A 723 11.05 -26.67 9.04
C LYS A 723 11.77 -25.60 9.88
N VAL A 724 11.23 -24.39 9.89
CA VAL A 724 11.65 -23.29 10.77
C VAL A 724 10.49 -23.00 11.72
N HIS A 725 10.65 -23.32 13.00
CA HIS A 725 9.60 -23.15 14.03
C HIS A 725 10.20 -23.24 15.43
N PHE A 726 9.43 -22.85 16.45
CA PHE A 726 9.82 -23.10 17.84
C PHE A 726 9.81 -24.61 18.17
N SER A 727 10.83 -25.07 18.86
CA SER A 727 10.88 -26.46 19.35
C SER A 727 9.94 -26.70 20.53
N SER A 728 9.59 -25.65 21.28
CA SER A 728 8.73 -25.70 22.48
C SER A 728 7.28 -25.36 22.13
N MET A 729 6.34 -26.21 22.57
CA MET A 729 4.90 -25.93 22.49
C MET A 729 4.53 -24.63 23.24
N ALA A 730 5.17 -24.36 24.37
CA ALA A 730 4.88 -23.16 25.17
C ALA A 730 5.10 -21.85 24.40
N GLU A 731 6.07 -21.83 23.49
CA GLU A 731 6.39 -20.68 22.63
C GLU A 731 5.69 -20.74 21.26
N GLY A 732 5.57 -21.95 20.68
CA GLY A 732 5.09 -22.17 19.32
C GLY A 732 3.59 -22.42 19.17
N GLN A 733 2.81 -22.41 20.27
CA GLN A 733 1.36 -22.56 20.17
C GLN A 733 0.67 -21.26 19.75
N GLY A 734 -0.53 -21.35 19.14
CA GLY A 734 -1.30 -20.20 18.71
C GLY A 734 -1.62 -19.20 19.82
N ALA A 735 -1.83 -19.71 21.06
CA ALA A 735 -2.00 -18.87 22.26
C ALA A 735 -0.77 -18.03 22.64
N SER A 736 0.43 -18.36 22.11
CA SER A 736 1.67 -17.61 22.34
C SER A 736 2.10 -16.80 21.13
N MET A 737 1.82 -17.26 19.90
CA MET A 737 2.22 -16.62 18.68
C MET A 737 1.17 -15.63 18.15
N ALA A 738 -0.10 -16.03 18.00
CA ALA A 738 -1.15 -15.27 17.33
C ALA A 738 -2.08 -14.50 18.31
N LEU A 739 -2.53 -15.15 19.38
CA LEU A 739 -3.47 -14.54 20.32
C LEU A 739 -2.97 -13.21 20.91
N PRO A 740 -1.67 -13.01 21.22
CA PRO A 740 -1.22 -11.74 21.77
C PRO A 740 -1.37 -10.56 20.81
N ILE A 741 -1.25 -10.77 19.50
CA ILE A 741 -1.52 -9.73 18.50
C ILE A 741 -3.00 -9.33 18.57
N TRP A 742 -3.89 -10.32 18.56
CA TRP A 742 -5.32 -10.11 18.70
C TRP A 742 -5.66 -9.34 19.99
N GLY A 743 -5.11 -9.77 21.12
CA GLY A 743 -5.38 -9.15 22.42
C GLY A 743 -4.94 -7.69 22.50
N LYS A 744 -3.73 -7.37 22.03
CA LYS A 744 -3.20 -6.00 21.97
C LYS A 744 -4.02 -5.12 21.02
N TYR A 745 -4.37 -5.63 19.85
CA TYR A 745 -5.16 -4.93 18.85
C TYR A 745 -6.58 -4.64 19.34
N MET A 746 -7.32 -5.67 19.74
CA MET A 746 -8.71 -5.52 20.16
C MET A 746 -8.84 -4.65 21.43
N LYS A 747 -7.87 -4.72 22.34
CA LYS A 747 -7.87 -3.81 23.48
C LYS A 747 -7.76 -2.36 23.05
N ARG A 748 -6.85 -2.01 22.12
CA ARG A 748 -6.75 -0.64 21.60
C ARG A 748 -8.02 -0.19 20.89
N VAL A 749 -8.66 -1.09 20.13
CA VAL A 749 -9.91 -0.80 19.43
C VAL A 749 -11.03 -0.47 20.42
N TYR A 750 -11.23 -1.30 21.44
CA TYR A 750 -12.34 -1.14 22.40
C TYR A 750 -12.06 -0.09 23.49
N ASP A 751 -10.81 0.24 23.76
CA ASP A 751 -10.44 1.35 24.66
C ASP A 751 -10.48 2.71 23.95
N SER A 752 -10.61 2.75 22.63
CA SER A 752 -10.57 3.99 21.84
C SER A 752 -11.91 4.72 21.86
N PRO A 753 -11.98 5.94 22.42
CA PRO A 753 -13.20 6.75 22.39
C PRO A 753 -13.55 7.28 20.98
N LYS A 754 -12.66 7.10 20.02
CA LYS A 754 -12.85 7.55 18.62
C LYS A 754 -13.56 6.52 17.75
N LEU A 755 -13.70 5.29 18.23
CA LEU A 755 -14.32 4.19 17.48
C LEU A 755 -15.72 3.90 18.04
N PRO A 756 -16.67 3.41 17.22
CA PRO A 756 -18.06 3.23 17.63
C PRO A 756 -18.31 1.93 18.40
N TYR A 757 -17.28 1.15 18.75
CA TYR A 757 -17.42 -0.16 19.36
C TYR A 757 -17.54 -0.04 20.89
N SER A 758 -18.47 -0.81 21.49
CA SER A 758 -18.75 -0.78 22.92
C SER A 758 -18.39 -2.09 23.61
N SER A 759 -17.61 -1.97 24.69
CA SER A 759 -17.29 -3.11 25.56
C SER A 759 -18.49 -3.69 26.31
N GLU A 760 -19.61 -2.97 26.37
CA GLU A 760 -20.85 -3.39 27.04
C GLU A 760 -21.80 -4.15 26.12
N LYS A 761 -21.60 -4.07 24.80
CA LYS A 761 -22.47 -4.72 23.82
C LYS A 761 -22.32 -6.24 23.88
N GLY A 762 -23.40 -6.91 24.28
CA GLY A 762 -23.51 -8.36 24.33
C GLY A 762 -23.95 -8.98 23.00
N PHE A 763 -23.81 -10.31 22.90
CA PHE A 763 -24.43 -11.05 21.79
C PHE A 763 -25.95 -11.07 21.99
N ASN A 764 -26.70 -10.82 20.92
CA ASN A 764 -28.17 -10.82 20.94
C ASN A 764 -28.69 -12.26 20.99
N ILE A 765 -28.73 -12.86 22.17
CA ILE A 765 -29.32 -14.17 22.40
C ILE A 765 -30.79 -13.94 22.77
N PRO A 766 -31.75 -14.46 21.99
CA PRO A 766 -33.17 -14.22 22.26
C PRO A 766 -33.63 -14.95 23.53
N ALA A 767 -34.66 -14.41 24.20
CA ALA A 767 -35.17 -14.95 25.46
C ALA A 767 -35.75 -16.37 25.33
N TRP A 768 -36.14 -16.81 24.13
CA TRP A 768 -36.63 -18.17 23.90
C TRP A 768 -35.53 -19.24 23.93
N PHE A 769 -34.25 -18.86 23.72
CA PHE A 769 -33.14 -19.81 23.71
C PHE A 769 -32.64 -20.10 25.13
N ASN A 770 -32.68 -21.36 25.53
CA ASN A 770 -32.12 -21.81 26.79
C ASN A 770 -31.07 -22.89 26.52
N ILE A 771 -29.79 -22.60 26.79
CA ILE A 771 -28.67 -23.53 26.57
C ILE A 771 -28.76 -24.79 27.39
N ASN A 772 -29.54 -24.80 28.49
CA ASN A 772 -29.71 -25.94 29.37
C ASN A 772 -30.92 -26.84 29.02
N GLU A 773 -31.72 -26.46 28.06
CA GLU A 773 -32.97 -27.18 27.69
C GLU A 773 -32.67 -28.62 27.22
N GLY A 774 -31.65 -28.81 26.39
CA GLY A 774 -31.22 -30.14 25.91
C GLY A 774 -30.28 -30.90 26.86
N CYS A 775 -30.12 -30.41 28.07
CA CYS A 775 -29.22 -30.95 29.09
C CYS A 775 -29.99 -31.64 30.21
N GLN A 776 -31.32 -31.70 30.15
CA GLN A 776 -32.19 -32.31 31.15
C GLN A 776 -32.39 -33.80 30.91
#